data_fa5c3f9c526091df4b623ce93e02a0bb
#
_entry.id   fa5c3f9c526091df4b623ce93e02a0bb
#
_cell.length_a   1.000
_cell.length_b   1.000
_cell.length_c   1.000
_cell.angle_alpha   90.00
_cell.angle_beta   90.00
_cell.angle_gamma   90.00
#
_symmetry.space_group_name_H-M   'P 1'
#
loop_
_entity.id
_entity.type
_entity.pdbx_description
1 polymer ?
#
loop_
_entity_poly.entity_id
_entity_poly.type
_entity_poly.pdbx_seq_one_letter_code
_entity_poly.pdbx_strand_id
1 'polypeptide(L)'
;MRLQPGCNRSLLMTPSEMHNGNAIEYWYELHKRQSDWAFRAYGRLIQTLSEDVQEKLSLKDEAAQPYVVIFGKTQVGKTTLLLDLMGIAAEQMPIISEVMRGGREQGKSATATTMEYRASLGEYWGLTIPGESAPRLLDSDQEMKRALGQLREVMESGQLVAESPCVVHIPKRFFDTANSRATNVRILDLPGDNPANEQEQKHVNQMAKTYLPFADLILLVGRGDDLGFLKPEVITLPGIEDWQAMPHRFRIVTTYSYTAQSVKDILRNDDAADESLLRRRLIQEIERFGALNEAARDEALYFPLEFGNSWTGVQTTEPELHQRMSPIITRLRAELLNQISKATTPMGRLRSTLNTHHSVKYIQKKKTEVIETQIQELASKGIKIADELATWDKSVEQAGAKNSKVKAVLASQDLRANQLLIKRAASRPIYTSALKFPPEPRGPADNVATLKKLVGDYYEILPTLQLEISSPNVSNVSNVSNVSDVSDVSDVSDVSDVSDVSRPYWVQIRRKLGVAKSRFVRDLLDDEFNSIRSTLSGYWIDTYLSSDNYRKDLRLVHDAGKAAQEALAAHWMNAWLSALGIVHDGYLKNQRAIQNELAVQTDARDKSRQQQIRTEEELCTLHVELEHVEQRAAEDLARCERFEHLLDEEYLSELSERMATAQDTTNNDCDALMQLLSCVELTHHRQELMQLNKQSTF
;
A
#
# COMPACT_ATOMS: atom_id res chain seq x y z
N MET A 1 -0.39 9.75 35.64
CA MET A 1 0.49 9.56 36.80
C MET A 1 1.65 10.53 36.60
N ARG A 2 1.73 11.61 37.37
CA ARG A 2 2.74 12.65 37.20
C ARG A 2 4.07 12.12 37.72
N LEU A 3 5.05 11.96 36.84
CA LEU A 3 6.45 11.76 37.23
C LEU A 3 7.05 13.13 37.54
N GLN A 4 7.45 13.32 38.75
CA GLN A 4 8.25 14.47 39.19
C GLN A 4 9.64 14.37 38.52
N PRO A 5 10.24 15.49 38.07
CA PRO A 5 11.60 15.50 37.62
C PRO A 5 12.53 15.37 38.86
N GLY A 6 13.01 14.15 39.08
CA GLY A 6 14.10 13.90 39.99
C GLY A 6 15.40 14.43 39.37
N CYS A 7 15.79 15.63 39.70
CA CYS A 7 17.17 16.07 39.57
C CYS A 7 18.05 15.11 40.36
N ASN A 8 18.67 14.14 39.67
CA ASN A 8 19.86 13.50 40.17
C ASN A 8 20.98 14.55 40.14
N ARG A 9 21.06 15.33 41.21
CA ARG A 9 22.35 15.91 41.62
C ARG A 9 23.26 14.71 41.88
N SER A 10 23.98 14.26 40.84
CA SER A 10 25.19 13.44 41.06
C SER A 10 26.02 14.16 42.10
N LEU A 11 26.36 13.44 43.13
CA LEU A 11 27.19 13.85 44.23
C LEU A 11 28.33 14.76 43.71
N LEU A 12 28.12 16.07 43.79
CA LEU A 12 29.18 17.05 43.72
C LEU A 12 29.97 16.81 45.00
N MET A 13 31.05 16.02 44.90
CA MET A 13 32.10 16.04 45.92
C MET A 13 32.51 17.48 46.07
N THR A 14 32.48 17.98 47.28
CA THR A 14 32.95 19.34 47.57
C THR A 14 34.42 19.46 47.18
N PRO A 15 34.88 20.60 46.65
CA PRO A 15 36.26 20.80 46.20
C PRO A 15 37.32 20.48 47.26
N SER A 16 36.98 20.44 48.53
CA SER A 16 37.91 20.17 49.63
C SER A 16 38.24 18.68 49.86
N GLU A 17 37.51 17.73 49.24
CA GLU A 17 37.74 16.29 49.41
C GLU A 17 38.61 15.65 48.31
N MET A 18 38.94 16.38 47.25
CA MET A 18 39.68 15.84 46.08
C MET A 18 41.21 16.04 46.11
N HIS A 19 41.82 16.71 47.08
CA HIS A 19 43.17 17.19 46.86
C HIS A 19 44.24 16.71 47.86
N ASN A 20 44.71 15.49 47.60
CA ASN A 20 46.12 15.12 47.76
C ASN A 20 46.77 14.74 46.43
N GLY A 21 46.32 15.28 45.32
CA GLY A 21 46.65 14.84 43.97
C GLY A 21 47.19 15.92 43.07
N ASN A 22 47.93 15.55 42.13
CA ASN A 22 48.63 16.20 41.05
C ASN A 22 47.70 17.23 40.29
N ALA A 23 48.09 18.50 40.19
CA ALA A 23 47.39 19.57 39.47
C ALA A 23 47.06 19.18 38.01
N ILE A 24 47.84 18.29 37.40
CA ILE A 24 47.63 17.73 36.07
C ILE A 24 46.38 16.83 36.02
N GLU A 25 46.13 16.04 37.06
CA GLU A 25 44.90 15.20 37.14
C GLU A 25 43.67 16.07 37.28
N TYR A 26 43.76 17.14 38.06
CA TYR A 26 42.67 18.09 38.20
C TYR A 26 42.36 18.82 36.90
N TRP A 27 43.39 19.33 36.20
CA TRP A 27 43.19 19.92 34.87
C TRP A 27 42.60 18.91 33.89
N TYR A 28 43.05 17.66 33.92
CA TYR A 28 42.53 16.61 33.03
C TYR A 28 41.04 16.32 33.25
N GLU A 29 40.56 16.32 34.48
CA GLU A 29 39.14 16.17 34.79
C GLU A 29 38.31 17.40 34.32
N LEU A 30 38.85 18.62 34.48
CA LEU A 30 38.23 19.83 33.93
C LEU A 30 38.18 19.80 32.39
N HIS A 31 39.27 19.33 31.78
CA HIS A 31 39.36 19.21 30.32
C HIS A 31 38.35 18.18 29.75
N LYS A 32 38.13 17.06 30.42
CA LYS A 32 37.10 16.08 30.01
C LYS A 32 35.70 16.67 29.98
N ARG A 33 35.37 17.58 30.86
CA ARG A 33 34.05 18.21 31.01
C ARG A 33 33.88 19.50 30.20
N GLN A 34 34.84 19.80 29.35
CA GLN A 34 34.93 21.09 28.66
C GLN A 34 33.80 21.34 27.65
N SER A 35 33.16 20.28 27.19
CA SER A 35 32.04 20.33 26.20
C SER A 35 30.68 20.21 26.86
N ASP A 36 30.54 19.91 28.16
CA ASP A 36 29.29 19.59 28.83
C ASP A 36 28.22 20.70 28.67
N TRP A 37 28.67 21.97 28.76
CA TRP A 37 27.79 23.14 28.57
C TRP A 37 27.09 23.14 27.20
N ALA A 38 27.80 22.76 26.14
CA ALA A 38 27.25 22.75 24.81
C ALA A 38 26.29 21.56 24.61
N PHE A 39 26.53 20.42 25.25
CA PHE A 39 25.58 19.31 25.30
C PHE A 39 24.32 19.67 26.10
N ARG A 40 24.42 20.44 27.20
CA ARG A 40 23.25 20.96 27.91
C ARG A 40 22.44 21.92 27.06
N ALA A 41 23.08 22.83 26.32
CA ALA A 41 22.40 23.70 25.35
C ALA A 41 21.66 22.90 24.30
N TYR A 42 22.28 21.85 23.75
CA TYR A 42 21.65 20.96 22.80
C TYR A 42 20.47 20.18 23.41
N GLY A 43 20.64 19.63 24.60
CA GLY A 43 19.56 18.95 25.33
C GLY A 43 18.33 19.86 25.54
N ARG A 44 18.57 21.13 25.91
CA ARG A 44 17.52 22.16 26.01
C ARG A 44 16.82 22.41 24.67
N LEU A 45 17.59 22.52 23.58
CA LEU A 45 17.02 22.65 22.24
C LEU A 45 16.10 21.48 21.92
N ILE A 46 16.60 20.23 22.04
CA ILE A 46 15.80 19.03 21.71
C ILE A 46 14.50 19.00 22.50
N GLN A 47 14.49 19.32 23.77
CA GLN A 47 13.29 19.35 24.61
C GLN A 47 12.24 20.37 24.14
N THR A 48 12.61 21.34 23.32
CA THR A 48 11.68 22.33 22.76
C THR A 48 11.08 21.91 21.41
N LEU A 49 11.67 20.94 20.72
CA LEU A 49 11.22 20.46 19.41
C LEU A 49 9.98 19.56 19.53
N SER A 50 9.34 19.26 18.43
CA SER A 50 8.20 18.32 18.39
C SER A 50 8.65 16.90 18.77
N GLU A 51 7.73 16.11 19.37
CA GLU A 51 8.04 14.78 19.94
C GLU A 51 8.70 13.83 18.92
N ASP A 52 8.24 13.84 17.69
CA ASP A 52 8.76 13.01 16.61
C ASP A 52 10.16 13.41 16.14
N VAL A 53 10.50 14.68 16.26
CA VAL A 53 11.86 15.18 16.03
C VAL A 53 12.74 14.86 17.23
N GLN A 54 12.22 15.02 18.45
CA GLN A 54 12.92 14.63 19.67
C GLN A 54 13.34 13.15 19.65
N GLU A 55 12.43 12.25 19.27
CA GLU A 55 12.70 10.81 19.19
C GLU A 55 13.86 10.48 18.24
N LYS A 56 13.93 11.18 17.11
CA LYS A 56 14.99 10.96 16.10
C LYS A 56 16.33 11.62 16.44
N LEU A 57 16.33 12.71 17.21
CA LEU A 57 17.52 13.50 17.52
C LEU A 57 18.04 13.33 18.96
N SER A 58 17.36 12.56 19.81
CA SER A 58 17.79 12.34 21.18
C SER A 58 19.19 11.71 21.24
N LEU A 59 20.10 12.38 21.94
CA LEU A 59 21.41 11.82 22.26
C LEU A 59 21.28 10.87 23.46
N LYS A 60 22.03 9.77 23.42
CA LYS A 60 22.23 8.95 24.61
C LYS A 60 23.01 9.74 25.66
N ASP A 61 22.78 9.40 26.93
CA ASP A 61 23.39 9.92 28.10
C ASP A 61 24.89 10.31 27.87
N GLU A 62 25.29 11.48 28.31
CA GLU A 62 26.65 12.00 28.21
C GLU A 62 27.71 11.02 28.75
N ALA A 63 27.33 10.18 29.72
CA ALA A 63 28.15 9.12 30.31
C ALA A 63 28.40 7.91 29.36
N ALA A 64 27.69 7.78 28.26
CA ALA A 64 27.87 6.65 27.36
C ALA A 64 29.18 6.79 26.57
N GLN A 65 30.03 5.74 26.64
CA GLN A 65 31.26 5.70 25.84
C GLN A 65 30.93 5.82 24.34
N PRO A 66 31.59 6.75 23.62
CA PRO A 66 31.34 6.93 22.19
C PRO A 66 31.67 5.65 21.39
N TYR A 67 30.90 5.39 20.36
CA TYR A 67 31.14 4.24 19.50
C TYR A 67 30.73 4.49 18.03
N VAL A 68 31.41 3.78 17.16
CA VAL A 68 31.14 3.73 15.72
C VAL A 68 30.46 2.42 15.37
N VAL A 69 29.51 2.43 14.47
CA VAL A 69 28.82 1.23 14.00
C VAL A 69 29.23 0.92 12.57
N ILE A 70 29.56 -0.33 12.29
CA ILE A 70 29.69 -0.84 10.92
C ILE A 70 28.42 -1.61 10.56
N PHE A 71 27.77 -1.21 9.47
CA PHE A 71 26.56 -1.84 8.98
C PHE A 71 26.58 -2.04 7.45
N GLY A 72 25.84 -3.02 6.94
CA GLY A 72 25.70 -3.34 5.51
C GLY A 72 25.29 -4.78 5.32
N LYS A 73 24.99 -5.16 4.05
CA LYS A 73 24.61 -6.54 3.70
C LYS A 73 25.63 -7.57 4.17
N THR A 74 25.22 -8.84 4.21
CA THR A 74 26.13 -9.96 4.43
C THR A 74 27.17 -10.02 3.30
N GLN A 75 28.41 -10.43 3.62
CA GLN A 75 29.51 -10.65 2.68
C GLN A 75 30.06 -9.42 1.94
N VAL A 76 29.72 -8.21 2.36
CA VAL A 76 30.32 -7.00 1.78
C VAL A 76 31.70 -6.65 2.39
N GLY A 77 32.25 -7.47 3.29
CA GLY A 77 33.57 -7.26 3.86
C GLY A 77 33.62 -6.43 5.15
N LYS A 78 32.47 -6.26 5.88
CA LYS A 78 32.38 -5.48 7.13
C LYS A 78 33.45 -5.85 8.17
N THR A 79 33.46 -7.13 8.55
CA THR A 79 34.40 -7.64 9.57
C THR A 79 35.85 -7.51 9.10
N THR A 80 36.12 -7.72 7.80
CA THR A 80 37.46 -7.52 7.22
C THR A 80 37.89 -6.05 7.31
N LEU A 81 37.00 -5.12 6.93
CA LEU A 81 37.25 -3.69 7.08
C LEU A 81 37.53 -3.32 8.55
N LEU A 82 36.72 -3.84 9.47
CA LEU A 82 36.90 -3.55 10.91
C LEU A 82 38.26 -4.02 11.42
N LEU A 83 38.62 -5.27 11.10
CA LEU A 83 39.92 -5.84 11.48
C LEU A 83 41.10 -5.05 10.89
N ASP A 84 40.97 -4.59 9.65
CA ASP A 84 41.93 -3.74 8.97
C ASP A 84 42.06 -2.36 9.66
N LEU A 85 40.93 -1.74 10.03
CA LEU A 85 40.92 -0.48 10.78
C LEU A 85 41.51 -0.63 12.19
N MET A 86 41.42 -1.81 12.79
CA MET A 86 42.07 -2.13 14.08
C MET A 86 43.59 -2.36 13.97
N GLY A 87 44.13 -2.45 12.77
CA GLY A 87 45.56 -2.67 12.54
C GLY A 87 46.00 -4.13 12.63
N ILE A 88 45.11 -5.05 12.25
CA ILE A 88 45.49 -6.46 12.08
C ILE A 88 46.44 -6.60 10.89
N ALA A 89 47.52 -7.37 11.07
CA ALA A 89 48.48 -7.65 10.02
C ALA A 89 47.88 -8.36 8.83
N ALA A 90 48.17 -7.93 7.62
CA ALA A 90 47.60 -8.46 6.39
C ALA A 90 47.76 -9.99 6.23
N GLU A 91 48.89 -10.52 6.69
CA GLU A 91 49.19 -11.94 6.67
C GLU A 91 48.31 -12.76 7.63
N GLN A 92 47.83 -12.13 8.70
CA GLN A 92 47.00 -12.75 9.73
C GLN A 92 45.50 -12.69 9.40
N MET A 93 45.08 -11.84 8.46
CA MET A 93 43.69 -11.66 8.05
C MET A 93 42.97 -12.95 7.70
N PRO A 94 43.54 -13.91 6.91
CA PRO A 94 42.86 -15.16 6.60
C PRO A 94 42.56 -16.00 7.82
N ILE A 95 43.52 -16.09 8.76
CA ILE A 95 43.40 -16.89 10.00
C ILE A 95 42.30 -16.31 10.89
N ILE A 96 42.35 -15.02 11.18
CA ILE A 96 41.34 -14.35 12.00
C ILE A 96 39.95 -14.46 11.36
N SER A 97 39.85 -14.25 10.04
CA SER A 97 38.59 -14.35 9.32
C SER A 97 37.98 -15.75 9.42
N GLU A 98 38.81 -16.80 9.47
CA GLU A 98 38.35 -18.17 9.69
C GLU A 98 37.82 -18.38 11.10
N VAL A 99 38.55 -17.91 12.11
CA VAL A 99 38.14 -17.98 13.52
C VAL A 99 36.80 -17.26 13.72
N MET A 100 36.67 -16.03 13.21
CA MET A 100 35.48 -15.19 13.37
C MET A 100 34.23 -15.80 12.71
N ARG A 101 34.36 -16.67 11.73
CA ARG A 101 33.22 -17.40 11.14
C ARG A 101 32.59 -18.43 12.08
N GLY A 102 33.27 -18.83 13.16
CA GLY A 102 32.72 -19.78 14.13
C GLY A 102 32.37 -21.15 13.50
N GLY A 103 33.13 -21.58 12.46
CA GLY A 103 32.89 -22.85 11.78
C GLY A 103 31.89 -22.80 10.61
N ARG A 104 31.32 -21.65 10.28
CA ARG A 104 30.41 -21.52 9.12
C ARG A 104 31.16 -21.58 7.78
N GLU A 105 30.45 -22.10 6.78
CA GLU A 105 30.88 -22.11 5.37
C GLU A 105 31.04 -20.67 4.83
N GLN A 106 31.90 -20.52 3.85
CA GLN A 106 31.99 -19.27 3.09
C GLN A 106 30.61 -19.00 2.43
N GLY A 107 30.16 -17.76 2.56
CA GLY A 107 28.87 -17.39 1.98
C GLY A 107 27.74 -17.14 2.98
N LYS A 108 27.94 -17.39 4.25
CA LYS A 108 26.98 -17.09 5.32
C LYS A 108 27.51 -15.98 6.23
N SER A 109 26.61 -15.23 6.91
CA SER A 109 27.02 -14.18 7.83
C SER A 109 27.96 -14.70 8.91
N ALA A 110 29.09 -14.05 9.12
CA ALA A 110 30.04 -14.39 10.19
C ALA A 110 29.55 -13.87 11.54
N THR A 111 28.93 -12.70 11.57
CA THR A 111 28.51 -12.00 12.79
C THR A 111 27.14 -12.53 13.25
N ALA A 112 27.10 -13.13 14.45
CA ALA A 112 25.86 -13.71 15.01
C ALA A 112 24.98 -12.67 15.70
N THR A 113 25.59 -11.66 16.33
CA THR A 113 24.96 -10.57 17.08
C THR A 113 25.84 -9.33 16.97
N THR A 114 25.50 -8.25 17.63
CA THR A 114 26.39 -7.09 17.72
C THR A 114 27.70 -7.47 18.43
N MET A 115 28.81 -7.30 17.74
CA MET A 115 30.13 -7.67 18.22
C MET A 115 31.00 -6.42 18.38
N GLU A 116 31.68 -6.31 19.49
CA GLU A 116 32.76 -5.36 19.71
C GLU A 116 34.10 -6.10 19.73
N TYR A 117 35.08 -5.59 19.01
CA TYR A 117 36.41 -6.20 18.98
C TYR A 117 37.41 -5.31 19.69
N ARG A 118 38.27 -5.92 20.53
CA ARG A 118 39.31 -5.26 21.29
C ARG A 118 40.64 -6.02 21.19
N ALA A 119 41.75 -5.33 21.34
CA ALA A 119 43.02 -6.02 21.51
C ALA A 119 43.09 -6.67 22.91
N SER A 120 43.51 -7.92 22.97
CA SER A 120 43.79 -8.60 24.24
C SER A 120 45.04 -7.99 24.91
N LEU A 121 45.10 -8.07 26.22
CA LEU A 121 46.28 -7.70 26.98
C LEU A 121 47.45 -8.68 26.81
N GLY A 122 47.19 -9.89 26.29
CA GLY A 122 48.15 -10.96 26.11
C GLY A 122 47.98 -11.73 24.79
N GLU A 123 48.47 -12.97 24.77
CA GLU A 123 48.43 -13.88 23.62
C GLU A 123 47.23 -14.84 23.62
N TYR A 124 46.21 -14.54 24.39
CA TYR A 124 44.98 -15.31 24.55
C TYR A 124 43.77 -14.60 23.89
N TRP A 125 42.82 -15.38 23.46
CA TRP A 125 41.51 -14.89 23.08
C TRP A 125 40.63 -14.62 24.31
N GLY A 126 39.74 -13.67 24.24
CA GLY A 126 38.70 -13.45 25.24
C GLY A 126 37.33 -13.31 24.59
N LEU A 127 36.31 -13.86 25.20
CA LEU A 127 34.91 -13.70 24.78
C LEU A 127 34.08 -13.28 26.00
N THR A 128 33.44 -12.11 25.93
CA THR A 128 32.46 -11.65 26.91
C THR A 128 31.08 -11.69 26.27
N ILE A 129 30.16 -12.42 26.89
CA ILE A 129 28.76 -12.50 26.43
C ILE A 129 27.90 -11.57 27.30
N PRO A 130 26.79 -10.98 26.81
CA PRO A 130 25.88 -10.19 27.64
C PRO A 130 25.51 -10.86 28.95
N GLY A 131 25.65 -10.13 30.07
CA GLY A 131 25.43 -10.64 31.42
C GLY A 131 26.64 -11.24 32.12
N GLU A 132 27.77 -11.42 31.44
CA GLU A 132 29.05 -11.83 32.07
C GLU A 132 29.89 -10.61 32.48
N SER A 133 30.42 -10.62 33.69
CA SER A 133 31.24 -9.54 34.24
C SER A 133 32.72 -9.62 33.85
N ALA A 134 33.19 -10.77 33.37
CA ALA A 134 34.56 -11.00 32.98
C ALA A 134 34.66 -11.83 31.69
N PRO A 135 35.70 -11.60 30.87
CA PRO A 135 35.89 -12.38 29.63
C PRO A 135 36.29 -13.82 29.97
N ARG A 136 35.69 -14.75 29.20
CA ARG A 136 36.18 -16.14 29.13
C ARG A 136 37.49 -16.14 28.37
N LEU A 137 38.57 -16.52 29.00
CA LEU A 137 39.87 -16.66 28.35
C LEU A 137 39.93 -17.99 27.58
N LEU A 138 40.40 -17.95 26.36
CA LEU A 138 40.51 -19.09 25.43
C LEU A 138 41.95 -19.10 24.86
N ASP A 139 42.62 -20.24 24.99
CA ASP A 139 44.03 -20.33 24.67
C ASP A 139 44.34 -20.63 23.20
N SER A 140 43.35 -21.05 22.45
CA SER A 140 43.53 -21.43 21.04
C SER A 140 42.52 -20.83 20.09
N ASP A 141 42.92 -20.67 18.83
CA ASP A 141 42.07 -20.23 17.72
C ASP A 141 40.86 -21.18 17.54
N GLN A 142 41.05 -22.46 17.83
CA GLN A 142 40.03 -23.49 17.67
C GLN A 142 38.97 -23.43 18.77
N GLU A 143 39.36 -23.08 19.99
CA GLU A 143 38.43 -22.83 21.10
C GLU A 143 37.58 -21.58 20.84
N MET A 144 38.20 -20.51 20.40
CA MET A 144 37.45 -19.31 19.99
C MET A 144 36.47 -19.57 18.86
N LYS A 145 36.88 -20.31 17.83
CA LYS A 145 36.02 -20.72 16.72
C LYS A 145 34.79 -21.51 17.22
N ARG A 146 34.99 -22.44 18.16
CA ARG A 146 33.87 -23.22 18.78
C ARG A 146 32.95 -22.33 19.60
N ALA A 147 33.52 -21.44 20.43
CA ALA A 147 32.74 -20.52 21.28
C ALA A 147 31.84 -19.60 20.45
N LEU A 148 32.36 -19.06 19.32
CA LEU A 148 31.56 -18.25 18.40
C LEU A 148 30.47 -19.08 17.67
N GLY A 149 30.76 -20.38 17.38
CA GLY A 149 29.75 -21.30 16.86
C GLY A 149 28.61 -21.52 17.84
N GLN A 150 28.91 -21.77 19.11
CA GLN A 150 27.93 -21.93 20.19
C GLN A 150 27.09 -20.65 20.41
N LEU A 151 27.74 -19.48 20.43
CA LEU A 151 27.05 -18.19 20.53
C LEU A 151 25.98 -18.04 19.43
N ARG A 152 26.30 -18.48 18.22
CA ARG A 152 25.36 -18.47 17.11
C ARG A 152 24.20 -19.42 17.30
N GLU A 153 24.43 -20.65 17.78
CA GLU A 153 23.37 -21.60 18.07
C GLU A 153 22.39 -21.03 19.12
N VAL A 154 22.89 -20.33 20.15
CA VAL A 154 22.08 -19.62 21.15
C VAL A 154 21.26 -18.49 20.49
N MET A 155 21.84 -17.76 19.55
CA MET A 155 21.11 -16.71 18.80
C MET A 155 20.02 -17.32 17.92
N GLU A 156 20.35 -18.37 17.15
CA GLU A 156 19.41 -19.04 16.24
C GLU A 156 18.25 -19.72 16.99
N SER A 157 18.47 -20.14 18.23
CA SER A 157 17.42 -20.64 19.12
C SER A 157 16.54 -19.54 19.76
N GLY A 158 16.87 -18.26 19.55
CA GLY A 158 16.17 -17.11 20.11
C GLY A 158 16.42 -16.89 21.62
N GLN A 159 17.40 -17.55 22.20
CA GLN A 159 17.74 -17.45 23.63
C GLN A 159 18.74 -16.34 23.93
N LEU A 160 19.37 -15.75 22.91
CA LEU A 160 20.31 -14.66 23.08
C LEU A 160 19.59 -13.34 23.37
N VAL A 161 19.83 -12.77 24.53
CA VAL A 161 19.31 -11.45 24.91
C VAL A 161 20.25 -10.37 24.37
N ALA A 162 19.70 -9.38 23.70
CA ALA A 162 20.43 -8.36 22.95
C ALA A 162 20.58 -7.03 23.72
N GLU A 163 20.86 -7.07 25.01
CA GLU A 163 20.99 -5.85 25.85
C GLU A 163 22.34 -5.14 25.72
N SER A 164 23.41 -5.88 25.43
CA SER A 164 24.76 -5.35 25.26
C SER A 164 25.52 -6.10 24.16
N PRO A 165 26.56 -5.51 23.53
CA PRO A 165 27.37 -6.21 22.54
C PRO A 165 28.19 -7.33 23.19
N CYS A 166 28.44 -8.39 22.42
CA CYS A 166 29.49 -9.35 22.78
C CYS A 166 30.85 -8.74 22.52
N VAL A 167 31.81 -8.96 23.41
CA VAL A 167 33.15 -8.42 23.24
C VAL A 167 34.13 -9.55 22.94
N VAL A 168 34.87 -9.41 21.83
CA VAL A 168 35.95 -10.32 21.43
C VAL A 168 37.28 -9.66 21.65
N HIS A 169 38.13 -10.24 22.50
CA HIS A 169 39.52 -9.82 22.72
C HIS A 169 40.42 -10.64 21.79
N ILE A 170 41.10 -9.96 20.86
CA ILE A 170 42.00 -10.55 19.84
C ILE A 170 43.42 -10.58 20.38
N PRO A 171 44.13 -11.73 20.32
CA PRO A 171 45.50 -11.87 20.76
C PRO A 171 46.48 -10.88 20.10
N LYS A 172 47.49 -10.41 20.82
CA LYS A 172 48.48 -9.42 20.33
C LYS A 172 49.23 -9.88 19.08
N ARG A 173 49.48 -11.19 18.91
CA ARG A 173 50.18 -11.77 17.75
C ARG A 173 49.55 -11.44 16.39
N PHE A 174 48.29 -11.03 16.39
CA PHE A 174 47.57 -10.71 15.13
C PHE A 174 47.76 -9.26 14.69
N PHE A 175 48.20 -8.38 15.57
CA PHE A 175 48.35 -6.96 15.28
C PHE A 175 49.72 -6.66 14.65
N ASP A 176 49.74 -5.70 13.71
CA ASP A 176 50.95 -5.17 13.13
C ASP A 176 51.65 -4.22 14.17
N THR A 177 52.74 -4.68 14.73
CA THR A 177 53.52 -3.93 15.73
C THR A 177 54.20 -2.70 15.13
N ALA A 178 54.43 -2.64 13.82
CA ALA A 178 55.01 -1.50 13.13
C ALA A 178 54.00 -0.38 12.82
N ASN A 179 52.71 -0.69 12.79
CA ASN A 179 51.64 0.24 12.52
C ASN A 179 50.84 0.56 13.79
N SER A 180 51.33 1.50 14.63
CA SER A 180 50.60 1.95 15.83
C SER A 180 49.36 2.82 15.52
N ARG A 181 48.70 2.56 14.42
CA ARG A 181 47.52 3.30 13.94
C ARG A 181 46.19 2.72 14.40
N ALA A 182 46.20 1.79 15.36
CA ALA A 182 44.98 1.26 15.94
C ALA A 182 44.17 2.40 16.61
N THR A 183 42.97 2.57 16.21
CA THR A 183 42.05 3.53 16.83
C THR A 183 41.65 3.00 18.20
N ASN A 184 41.74 3.83 19.24
CA ASN A 184 41.18 3.55 20.59
C ASN A 184 39.65 3.70 20.61
N VAL A 185 39.01 3.72 19.44
CA VAL A 185 37.57 3.91 19.29
C VAL A 185 36.85 2.56 19.35
N ARG A 186 35.75 2.52 20.10
CA ARG A 186 34.87 1.35 20.10
C ARG A 186 34.19 1.25 18.76
N ILE A 187 34.36 0.13 18.06
CA ILE A 187 33.68 -0.15 16.78
C ILE A 187 32.83 -1.38 16.98
N LEU A 188 31.53 -1.24 16.69
CA LEU A 188 30.54 -2.30 16.77
C LEU A 188 30.25 -2.84 15.36
N ASP A 189 30.44 -4.14 15.18
CA ASP A 189 30.02 -4.87 13.95
C ASP A 189 28.59 -5.39 14.15
N LEU A 190 27.65 -4.85 13.40
CA LEU A 190 26.28 -5.30 13.41
C LEU A 190 26.06 -6.46 12.42
N PRO A 191 25.18 -7.43 12.75
CA PRO A 191 24.80 -8.48 11.82
C PRO A 191 24.33 -7.89 10.47
N GLY A 192 24.66 -8.58 9.38
CA GLY A 192 24.32 -8.09 8.04
C GLY A 192 22.81 -8.16 7.76
N ASP A 193 22.34 -7.20 6.99
CA ASP A 193 20.99 -7.18 6.44
C ASP A 193 20.93 -8.22 5.30
N ASN A 194 20.25 -9.26 5.48
CA ASN A 194 19.93 -10.44 4.68
C ASN A 194 20.08 -11.72 5.52
N PRO A 195 19.23 -11.88 6.52
CA PRO A 195 19.30 -13.01 7.44
C PRO A 195 18.86 -14.31 6.76
N ALA A 196 19.27 -15.43 7.33
CA ALA A 196 18.91 -16.74 6.82
C ALA A 196 17.49 -17.19 7.22
N ASN A 197 16.93 -16.59 8.28
CA ASN A 197 15.59 -16.92 8.80
C ASN A 197 14.93 -15.72 9.51
N GLU A 198 13.62 -15.84 9.83
CA GLU A 198 12.85 -14.79 10.50
C GLU A 198 13.36 -14.43 11.91
N GLN A 199 13.94 -15.36 12.65
CA GLN A 199 14.46 -15.08 13.98
C GLN A 199 15.73 -14.24 13.90
N GLU A 200 16.61 -14.57 12.96
CA GLU A 200 17.79 -13.74 12.66
C GLU A 200 17.37 -12.33 12.21
N GLN A 201 16.32 -12.18 11.37
CA GLN A 201 15.79 -10.88 10.99
C GLN A 201 15.27 -10.06 12.17
N LYS A 202 14.51 -10.69 13.08
CA LYS A 202 14.03 -10.01 14.29
C LYS A 202 15.20 -9.55 15.17
N HIS A 203 16.21 -10.39 15.30
CA HIS A 203 17.42 -10.06 16.08
C HIS A 203 18.21 -8.91 15.44
N VAL A 204 18.42 -8.94 14.11
CA VAL A 204 19.07 -7.85 13.35
C VAL A 204 18.31 -6.53 13.55
N ASN A 205 16.98 -6.56 13.39
CA ASN A 205 16.13 -5.37 13.57
C ASN A 205 16.21 -4.83 15.00
N GLN A 206 16.23 -5.70 16.00
CA GLN A 206 16.37 -5.29 17.40
C GLN A 206 17.74 -4.67 17.67
N MET A 207 18.83 -5.27 17.16
CA MET A 207 20.18 -4.73 17.25
C MET A 207 20.28 -3.36 16.58
N ALA A 208 19.74 -3.23 15.38
CA ALA A 208 19.72 -1.97 14.65
C ALA A 208 18.99 -0.88 15.46
N LYS A 209 17.81 -1.16 16.00
CA LYS A 209 17.06 -0.23 16.87
C LYS A 209 17.82 0.17 18.13
N THR A 210 18.61 -0.73 18.68
CA THR A 210 19.34 -0.49 19.93
C THR A 210 20.59 0.36 19.71
N TYR A 211 21.34 0.15 18.62
CA TYR A 211 22.67 0.74 18.45
C TYR A 211 22.75 1.85 17.41
N LEU A 212 22.00 1.77 16.30
CA LEU A 212 22.10 2.76 15.22
C LEU A 212 21.70 4.18 15.62
N PRO A 213 20.60 4.40 16.35
CA PRO A 213 20.17 5.76 16.69
C PRO A 213 21.21 6.54 17.51
N PHE A 214 22.03 5.83 18.29
CA PHE A 214 22.94 6.42 19.25
C PHE A 214 24.43 6.31 18.85
N ALA A 215 24.72 5.82 17.65
CA ALA A 215 26.09 5.77 17.13
C ALA A 215 26.60 7.18 16.82
N ASP A 216 27.83 7.48 17.19
CA ASP A 216 28.47 8.76 16.86
C ASP A 216 28.82 8.84 15.37
N LEU A 217 29.14 7.70 14.75
CA LEU A 217 29.36 7.55 13.33
C LEU A 217 28.88 6.17 12.86
N ILE A 218 28.30 6.11 11.68
CA ILE A 218 27.84 4.87 11.04
C ILE A 218 28.62 4.68 9.75
N LEU A 219 29.38 3.58 9.66
CA LEU A 219 30.01 3.15 8.42
C LEU A 219 29.04 2.25 7.66
N LEU A 220 28.44 2.78 6.63
CA LEU A 220 27.53 2.03 5.75
C LEU A 220 28.36 1.35 4.65
N VAL A 221 28.52 0.03 4.77
CA VAL A 221 29.43 -0.74 3.94
C VAL A 221 28.68 -1.49 2.86
N GLY A 222 29.09 -1.30 1.62
CA GLY A 222 28.57 -1.99 0.45
C GLY A 222 29.67 -2.43 -0.50
N ARG A 223 29.31 -3.10 -1.60
CA ARG A 223 30.24 -3.45 -2.67
C ARG A 223 30.24 -2.37 -3.73
N GLY A 224 31.43 -1.98 -4.23
CA GLY A 224 31.55 -1.00 -5.31
C GLY A 224 31.06 -1.49 -6.66
N ASP A 225 30.88 -2.81 -6.82
CA ASP A 225 30.28 -3.45 -7.99
C ASP A 225 28.75 -3.66 -7.85
N ASP A 226 28.17 -3.43 -6.65
CA ASP A 226 26.73 -3.46 -6.38
C ASP A 226 26.31 -2.27 -5.48
N LEU A 227 26.08 -1.13 -6.09
CA LEU A 227 25.66 0.10 -5.39
C LEU A 227 24.16 0.12 -5.05
N GLY A 228 23.43 -0.93 -5.39
CA GLY A 228 22.00 -1.08 -5.07
C GLY A 228 21.72 -1.11 -3.57
N PHE A 229 22.73 -1.25 -2.70
CA PHE A 229 22.56 -1.22 -1.26
C PHE A 229 22.14 0.16 -0.70
N LEU A 230 22.26 1.23 -1.49
CA LEU A 230 21.84 2.60 -1.12
C LEU A 230 20.45 2.98 -1.63
N LYS A 231 19.74 2.05 -2.30
CA LYS A 231 18.37 2.30 -2.77
C LYS A 231 17.41 2.42 -1.57
N PRO A 232 16.47 3.36 -1.61
CA PRO A 232 15.47 3.53 -0.53
C PRO A 232 14.69 2.26 -0.23
N GLU A 233 14.39 1.43 -1.26
CA GLU A 233 13.65 0.17 -1.09
C GLU A 233 14.48 -0.93 -0.42
N VAL A 234 15.81 -0.80 -0.42
CA VAL A 234 16.75 -1.75 0.18
C VAL A 234 17.12 -1.36 1.60
N ILE A 235 17.16 -0.06 1.88
CA ILE A 235 17.47 0.48 3.21
C ILE A 235 16.17 0.60 4.00
N THR A 236 15.74 -0.47 4.64
CA THR A 236 14.48 -0.51 5.40
C THR A 236 14.66 -0.49 6.91
N LEU A 237 15.90 -0.48 7.39
CA LEU A 237 16.19 -0.52 8.82
C LEU A 237 16.07 0.85 9.47
N PRO A 238 15.42 0.94 10.66
CA PRO A 238 15.32 2.17 11.43
C PRO A 238 16.69 2.79 11.71
N GLY A 239 16.83 4.08 11.43
CA GLY A 239 18.07 4.84 11.66
C GLY A 239 19.08 4.83 10.50
N ILE A 240 18.86 4.01 9.44
CA ILE A 240 19.66 4.04 8.21
C ILE A 240 18.81 4.52 7.02
N GLU A 241 17.49 4.24 7.02
CA GLU A 241 16.56 4.67 5.98
C GLU A 241 16.65 6.17 5.68
N ASP A 242 16.96 6.95 6.69
CA ASP A 242 17.09 8.40 6.63
C ASP A 242 18.54 8.89 6.54
N TRP A 243 19.49 8.09 6.03
CA TRP A 243 20.91 8.46 6.00
C TRP A 243 21.17 9.80 5.31
N GLN A 244 20.39 10.14 4.29
CA GLN A 244 20.50 11.43 3.62
C GLN A 244 19.98 12.62 4.46
N ALA A 245 19.19 12.35 5.51
CA ALA A 245 18.75 13.38 6.44
C ALA A 245 19.88 13.89 7.34
N MET A 246 20.75 12.98 7.71
CA MET A 246 21.86 13.22 8.62
C MET A 246 23.17 12.68 8.04
N PRO A 247 23.57 13.11 6.82
CA PRO A 247 24.68 12.50 6.10
C PRO A 247 26.00 12.61 6.88
N HIS A 248 26.17 13.65 7.72
CA HIS A 248 27.32 13.82 8.58
C HIS A 248 27.55 12.66 9.56
N ARG A 249 26.51 11.91 9.93
CA ARG A 249 26.59 10.69 10.76
C ARG A 249 27.03 9.46 9.99
N PHE A 250 27.10 9.52 8.67
CA PHE A 250 27.39 8.38 7.83
C PHE A 250 28.70 8.54 7.08
N ARG A 251 29.34 7.40 6.84
CA ARG A 251 30.41 7.26 5.83
C ARG A 251 30.05 6.08 4.95
N ILE A 252 30.00 6.34 3.68
CA ILE A 252 29.72 5.33 2.65
C ILE A 252 31.04 4.69 2.26
N VAL A 253 31.25 3.47 2.71
CA VAL A 253 32.47 2.71 2.44
C VAL A 253 32.14 1.63 1.41
N THR A 254 32.77 1.66 0.25
CA THR A 254 32.62 0.60 -0.72
C THR A 254 33.86 -0.28 -0.77
N THR A 255 33.62 -1.58 -0.77
CA THR A 255 34.65 -2.62 -0.96
C THR A 255 34.62 -3.08 -2.40
N TYR A 256 35.63 -3.77 -2.89
CA TYR A 256 35.72 -4.17 -4.31
C TYR A 256 35.54 -2.99 -5.28
N SER A 257 36.00 -1.81 -4.87
CA SER A 257 35.76 -0.57 -5.61
C SER A 257 36.58 -0.47 -6.89
N TYR A 258 37.66 -1.22 -6.99
CA TYR A 258 38.63 -1.19 -8.08
C TYR A 258 38.57 -2.41 -8.97
N THR A 259 37.65 -3.31 -8.77
CA THR A 259 37.44 -4.50 -9.58
C THR A 259 36.79 -4.18 -10.94
N ALA A 260 35.96 -3.14 -11.00
CA ALA A 260 35.27 -2.72 -12.20
C ALA A 260 36.27 -2.27 -13.31
N GLN A 261 36.13 -2.79 -14.54
CA GLN A 261 36.99 -2.47 -15.65
C GLN A 261 37.11 -0.98 -15.94
N SER A 262 35.98 -0.27 -15.82
CA SER A 262 35.92 1.19 -16.01
C SER A 262 36.73 1.99 -14.99
N VAL A 263 36.90 1.50 -13.75
CA VAL A 263 37.81 2.12 -12.74
C VAL A 263 39.25 1.83 -13.12
N LYS A 264 39.55 0.59 -13.50
CA LYS A 264 40.90 0.20 -13.98
C LYS A 264 41.33 1.03 -15.16
N ASP A 265 40.42 1.28 -16.13
CA ASP A 265 40.72 2.08 -17.31
C ASP A 265 41.00 3.54 -16.99
N ILE A 266 40.26 4.13 -16.04
CA ILE A 266 40.57 5.48 -15.54
C ILE A 266 41.96 5.53 -14.94
N LEU A 267 42.29 4.61 -14.06
CA LEU A 267 43.56 4.60 -13.37
C LEU A 267 44.73 4.27 -14.32
N ARG A 268 44.49 3.59 -15.46
CA ARG A 268 45.52 3.34 -16.49
C ARG A 268 45.73 4.54 -17.40
N ASN A 269 44.68 5.27 -17.71
CA ASN A 269 44.71 6.33 -18.74
C ASN A 269 44.91 7.74 -18.15
N ASP A 270 44.69 7.92 -16.86
CA ASP A 270 44.81 9.21 -16.18
C ASP A 270 45.88 9.12 -15.07
N ASP A 271 47.05 9.69 -15.34
CA ASP A 271 48.14 9.76 -14.36
C ASP A 271 47.85 10.76 -13.23
N ALA A 272 46.85 11.64 -13.37
CA ALA A 272 46.41 12.59 -12.39
C ALA A 272 45.20 12.10 -11.57
N ALA A 273 44.81 10.82 -11.72
CA ALA A 273 43.72 10.24 -10.97
C ALA A 273 43.99 10.29 -9.47
N ASP A 274 43.10 10.91 -8.74
CA ASP A 274 43.17 11.13 -7.30
C ASP A 274 41.90 10.62 -6.56
N GLU A 275 41.88 10.78 -5.27
CA GLU A 275 40.76 10.40 -4.40
C GLU A 275 39.47 11.11 -4.81
N SER A 276 39.55 12.39 -5.16
CA SER A 276 38.42 13.23 -5.50
C SER A 276 37.72 12.76 -6.79
N LEU A 277 38.50 12.37 -7.79
CA LEU A 277 37.98 11.80 -9.03
C LEU A 277 37.18 10.51 -8.77
N LEU A 278 37.73 9.61 -7.94
CA LEU A 278 37.09 8.33 -7.62
C LEU A 278 35.83 8.53 -6.74
N ARG A 279 35.82 9.49 -5.83
CA ARG A 279 34.65 9.87 -5.02
C ARG A 279 33.54 10.43 -5.90
N ARG A 280 33.84 11.42 -6.74
CA ARG A 280 32.85 11.98 -7.69
C ARG A 280 32.25 10.93 -8.58
N ARG A 281 33.05 10.01 -9.08
CA ARG A 281 32.54 8.89 -9.86
C ARG A 281 31.62 8.00 -9.05
N LEU A 282 31.99 7.63 -7.84
CA LEU A 282 31.15 6.83 -6.94
C LEU A 282 29.80 7.53 -6.70
N ILE A 283 29.81 8.84 -6.46
CA ILE A 283 28.61 9.65 -6.29
C ILE A 283 27.74 9.60 -7.55
N GLN A 284 28.31 9.81 -8.73
CA GLN A 284 27.59 9.76 -10.01
C GLN A 284 26.96 8.37 -10.27
N GLU A 285 27.64 7.29 -9.90
CA GLU A 285 27.08 5.93 -10.03
C GLU A 285 25.94 5.70 -9.04
N ILE A 286 26.03 6.21 -7.82
CA ILE A 286 24.97 6.14 -6.82
C ILE A 286 23.75 6.92 -7.28
N GLU A 287 23.91 8.12 -7.86
CA GLU A 287 22.82 8.95 -8.37
C GLU A 287 22.00 8.29 -9.50
N ARG A 288 22.54 7.28 -10.16
CA ARG A 288 21.78 6.45 -11.13
C ARG A 288 20.66 5.62 -10.46
N PHE A 289 20.79 5.35 -9.18
CA PHE A 289 19.83 4.56 -8.42
C PHE A 289 18.84 5.43 -7.63
N GLY A 290 19.14 6.70 -7.42
CA GLY A 290 18.28 7.65 -6.73
C GLY A 290 18.98 9.00 -6.56
N ALA A 291 18.22 10.08 -6.62
CA ALA A 291 18.77 11.43 -6.44
C ALA A 291 19.32 11.61 -5.02
N LEU A 292 20.52 12.14 -4.92
CA LEU A 292 21.11 12.57 -3.66
C LEU A 292 20.74 14.04 -3.35
N ASN A 293 20.45 14.34 -2.10
CA ASN A 293 20.33 15.73 -1.66
C ASN A 293 21.71 16.41 -1.64
N GLU A 294 21.75 17.74 -1.53
CA GLU A 294 22.99 18.52 -1.60
C GLU A 294 24.00 18.12 -0.52
N ALA A 295 23.54 17.92 0.73
CA ALA A 295 24.39 17.53 1.84
C ALA A 295 24.96 16.10 1.69
N ALA A 296 24.22 15.19 1.02
CA ALA A 296 24.70 13.84 0.75
C ALA A 296 25.68 13.76 -0.44
N ARG A 297 25.83 14.83 -1.22
CA ARG A 297 26.84 14.93 -2.31
C ARG A 297 28.24 15.31 -1.84
N ASP A 298 28.44 15.57 -0.56
CA ASP A 298 29.76 15.86 -0.02
C ASP A 298 30.72 14.69 -0.28
N GLU A 299 31.78 14.92 -1.05
CA GLU A 299 32.79 13.94 -1.38
C GLU A 299 33.46 13.32 -0.14
N ALA A 300 33.54 14.06 0.95
CA ALA A 300 34.15 13.60 2.21
C ALA A 300 33.38 12.45 2.88
N LEU A 301 32.16 12.15 2.44
CA LEU A 301 31.35 11.05 2.95
C LEU A 301 31.71 9.70 2.32
N TYR A 302 32.38 9.68 1.17
CA TYR A 302 32.54 8.50 0.32
C TYR A 302 33.96 7.96 0.32
N PHE A 303 34.10 6.66 0.61
CA PHE A 303 35.36 5.97 0.76
C PHE A 303 35.39 4.72 -0.15
N PRO A 304 35.74 4.85 -1.44
CA PRO A 304 36.01 3.69 -2.30
C PRO A 304 37.31 3.02 -1.87
N LEU A 305 37.22 1.84 -1.23
CA LEU A 305 38.34 1.11 -0.69
C LEU A 305 38.50 -0.27 -1.36
N GLU A 306 39.70 -0.84 -1.23
CA GLU A 306 40.01 -2.21 -1.61
C GLU A 306 40.89 -2.83 -0.50
N PHE A 307 40.57 -4.05 -0.10
CA PHE A 307 41.33 -4.77 0.93
C PHE A 307 41.05 -6.28 0.86
N GLY A 308 41.83 -7.07 1.62
CA GLY A 308 41.68 -8.51 1.71
C GLY A 308 42.12 -9.22 0.39
N ASN A 309 41.43 -10.31 0.05
CA ASN A 309 41.84 -11.18 -1.08
C ASN A 309 41.80 -10.47 -2.44
N SER A 310 40.88 -9.56 -2.67
CA SER A 310 40.81 -8.80 -3.93
C SER A 310 42.02 -7.88 -4.08
N TRP A 311 42.46 -7.23 -3.01
CA TRP A 311 43.65 -6.39 -2.98
C TRP A 311 44.92 -7.20 -3.27
N THR A 312 45.10 -8.32 -2.58
CA THR A 312 46.23 -9.25 -2.80
C THR A 312 46.19 -9.83 -4.20
N GLY A 313 45.00 -10.10 -4.73
CA GLY A 313 44.83 -10.55 -6.12
C GLY A 313 45.36 -9.53 -7.13
N VAL A 314 45.01 -8.25 -6.99
CA VAL A 314 45.49 -7.17 -7.88
C VAL A 314 47.02 -7.03 -7.78
N GLN A 315 47.57 -7.13 -6.54
CA GLN A 315 49.02 -7.09 -6.33
C GLN A 315 49.76 -8.14 -7.15
N THR A 316 49.19 -9.33 -7.27
CA THR A 316 49.81 -10.45 -8.00
C THR A 316 49.54 -10.45 -9.50
N THR A 317 48.35 -10.07 -9.92
CA THR A 317 47.89 -10.15 -11.33
C THR A 317 48.14 -8.87 -12.10
N GLU A 318 48.09 -7.71 -11.48
CA GLU A 318 48.21 -6.39 -12.11
C GLU A 318 49.09 -5.45 -11.26
N PRO A 319 50.40 -5.73 -11.11
CA PRO A 319 51.29 -5.01 -10.19
C PRO A 319 51.43 -3.50 -10.49
N GLU A 320 51.40 -3.12 -11.77
CA GLU A 320 51.43 -1.69 -12.16
C GLU A 320 50.18 -0.93 -11.68
N LEU A 321 49.00 -1.55 -11.82
CA LEU A 321 47.76 -0.99 -11.35
C LEU A 321 47.75 -0.90 -9.85
N HIS A 322 48.23 -1.94 -9.14
CA HIS A 322 48.39 -1.95 -7.68
C HIS A 322 49.30 -0.81 -7.22
N GLN A 323 50.39 -0.54 -7.90
CA GLN A 323 51.30 0.56 -7.58
C GLN A 323 50.62 1.94 -7.70
N ARG A 324 49.73 2.13 -8.67
CA ARG A 324 48.93 3.37 -8.83
C ARG A 324 47.83 3.50 -7.80
N MET A 325 47.14 2.41 -7.48
CA MET A 325 46.04 2.38 -6.50
C MET A 325 46.50 2.56 -5.06
N SER A 326 47.68 1.99 -4.71
CA SER A 326 48.16 1.91 -3.35
C SER A 326 48.22 3.26 -2.63
N PRO A 327 48.76 4.36 -3.19
CA PRO A 327 48.79 5.67 -2.51
C PRO A 327 47.39 6.26 -2.30
N ILE A 328 46.46 6.05 -3.26
CA ILE A 328 45.08 6.54 -3.16
C ILE A 328 44.36 5.85 -2.01
N ILE A 329 44.39 4.51 -1.98
CA ILE A 329 43.76 3.70 -0.95
C ILE A 329 44.34 4.02 0.43
N THR A 330 45.64 4.20 0.50
CA THR A 330 46.33 4.55 1.77
C THR A 330 45.87 5.90 2.29
N ARG A 331 45.74 6.91 1.44
CA ARG A 331 45.21 8.24 1.85
C ARG A 331 43.76 8.18 2.28
N LEU A 332 42.87 7.51 1.46
CA LEU A 332 41.46 7.33 1.80
C LEU A 332 41.29 6.61 3.15
N ARG A 333 42.08 5.57 3.39
CA ARG A 333 42.05 4.81 4.65
C ARG A 333 42.51 5.67 5.84
N ALA A 334 43.61 6.44 5.69
CA ALA A 334 44.10 7.34 6.72
C ALA A 334 43.07 8.44 7.02
N GLU A 335 42.38 8.95 5.99
CA GLU A 335 41.34 9.94 6.16
C GLU A 335 40.14 9.35 6.90
N LEU A 336 39.66 8.13 6.51
CA LEU A 336 38.57 7.45 7.21
C LEU A 336 38.89 7.25 8.70
N LEU A 337 40.10 6.77 9.04
CA LEU A 337 40.56 6.61 10.42
C LEU A 337 40.56 7.94 11.18
N ASN A 338 41.03 9.02 10.55
CA ASN A 338 40.99 10.36 11.15
C ASN A 338 39.57 10.84 11.38
N GLN A 339 38.65 10.61 10.42
CA GLN A 339 37.25 10.99 10.58
C GLN A 339 36.55 10.17 11.68
N ILE A 340 36.84 8.87 11.80
CA ILE A 340 36.36 8.01 12.89
C ILE A 340 36.82 8.54 14.22
N SER A 341 38.13 8.84 14.36
CA SER A 341 38.69 9.38 15.58
C SER A 341 38.07 10.74 15.94
N LYS A 342 37.94 11.64 14.99
CA LYS A 342 37.33 12.96 15.20
C LYS A 342 35.84 12.86 15.58
N ALA A 343 35.06 11.97 14.95
CA ALA A 343 33.63 11.83 15.23
C ALA A 343 33.35 11.41 16.68
N THR A 344 34.25 10.66 17.28
CA THR A 344 34.11 10.17 18.66
C THR A 344 34.69 11.10 19.72
N THR A 345 35.30 12.21 19.32
CA THR A 345 35.68 13.28 20.26
C THR A 345 34.46 14.06 20.73
N PRO A 346 34.48 14.70 21.92
CA PRO A 346 33.39 15.56 22.34
C PRO A 346 33.03 16.65 21.32
N MET A 347 34.03 17.27 20.70
CA MET A 347 33.84 18.29 19.67
C MET A 347 33.21 17.70 18.39
N GLY A 348 33.60 16.49 17.97
CA GLY A 348 32.99 15.79 16.82
C GLY A 348 31.52 15.45 17.04
N ARG A 349 31.19 15.00 18.26
CA ARG A 349 29.80 14.76 18.69
C ARG A 349 28.99 16.05 18.66
N LEU A 350 29.51 17.15 19.18
CA LEU A 350 28.86 18.45 19.12
C LEU A 350 28.69 18.97 17.70
N ARG A 351 29.64 18.73 16.79
CA ARG A 351 29.53 19.12 15.38
C ARG A 351 28.29 18.45 14.71
N SER A 352 27.95 17.23 15.11
CA SER A 352 26.76 16.59 14.63
C SER A 352 25.46 17.29 15.05
N THR A 353 25.47 17.96 16.22
CA THR A 353 24.31 18.68 16.74
C THR A 353 24.05 20.02 16.02
N LEU A 354 25.11 20.64 15.48
CA LEU A 354 25.00 21.90 14.73
C LEU A 354 24.17 21.75 13.44
N ASN A 355 24.07 20.54 12.89
CA ASN A 355 23.28 20.26 11.69
C ASN A 355 21.82 19.90 11.98
N THR A 356 21.35 20.11 13.21
CA THR A 356 19.98 19.77 13.64
C THR A 356 18.90 20.40 12.77
N HIS A 357 19.09 21.63 12.32
CA HIS A 357 18.12 22.31 11.44
C HIS A 357 17.94 21.60 10.08
N HIS A 358 19.01 21.04 9.50
CA HIS A 358 18.92 20.23 8.28
C HIS A 358 18.15 18.93 8.53
N SER A 359 18.43 18.29 9.67
CA SER A 359 17.71 17.07 10.08
C SER A 359 16.22 17.33 10.29
N VAL A 360 15.87 18.41 11.00
CA VAL A 360 14.46 18.83 11.19
C VAL A 360 13.79 19.07 9.84
N LYS A 361 14.40 19.85 8.98
CA LYS A 361 13.87 20.17 7.64
C LYS A 361 13.60 18.92 6.80
N TYR A 362 14.51 17.96 6.85
CA TYR A 362 14.36 16.70 6.12
C TYR A 362 13.26 15.81 6.70
N ILE A 363 13.21 15.62 8.03
CA ILE A 363 12.18 14.82 8.71
C ILE A 363 10.79 15.35 8.36
N GLN A 364 10.63 16.67 8.43
CA GLN A 364 9.36 17.31 8.10
C GLN A 364 9.01 17.14 6.61
N LYS A 365 9.97 17.35 5.71
CA LYS A 365 9.78 17.16 4.27
C LYS A 365 9.30 15.74 3.94
N LYS A 366 9.91 14.71 4.54
CA LYS A 366 9.44 13.33 4.35
C LYS A 366 8.02 13.09 4.82
N LYS A 367 7.62 13.68 5.95
CA LYS A 367 6.23 13.57 6.43
C LYS A 367 5.26 14.22 5.46
N THR A 368 5.58 15.42 4.99
CA THR A 368 4.79 16.12 3.98
C THR A 368 4.62 15.28 2.72
N GLU A 369 5.71 14.72 2.18
CA GLU A 369 5.69 13.85 0.99
C GLU A 369 4.79 12.61 1.17
N VAL A 370 4.80 11.99 2.35
CA VAL A 370 3.94 10.82 2.65
C VAL A 370 2.46 11.22 2.64
N ILE A 371 2.11 12.32 3.32
CA ILE A 371 0.71 12.79 3.38
C ILE A 371 0.24 13.25 1.99
N GLU A 372 1.05 13.98 1.23
CA GLU A 372 0.74 14.39 -0.14
C GLU A 372 0.49 13.19 -1.06
N THR A 373 1.30 12.13 -0.94
CA THR A 373 1.09 10.89 -1.69
C THR A 373 -0.25 10.24 -1.35
N GLN A 374 -0.61 10.17 -0.07
CA GLN A 374 -1.90 9.64 0.38
C GLN A 374 -3.08 10.49 -0.14
N ILE A 375 -2.95 11.82 -0.11
CA ILE A 375 -3.94 12.75 -0.68
C ILE A 375 -4.13 12.49 -2.17
N GLN A 376 -3.05 12.32 -2.96
CA GLN A 376 -3.12 12.04 -4.38
C GLN A 376 -3.80 10.69 -4.67
N GLU A 377 -3.49 9.65 -3.90
CA GLU A 377 -4.12 8.34 -4.03
C GLU A 377 -5.62 8.40 -3.73
N LEU A 378 -6.03 9.07 -2.63
CA LEU A 378 -7.43 9.23 -2.28
C LEU A 378 -8.18 10.12 -3.28
N ALA A 379 -7.58 11.19 -3.78
CA ALA A 379 -8.16 12.03 -4.82
C ALA A 379 -8.42 11.22 -6.10
N SER A 380 -7.47 10.38 -6.50
CA SER A 380 -7.64 9.49 -7.66
C SER A 380 -8.76 8.47 -7.49
N LYS A 381 -8.94 7.94 -6.26
CA LYS A 381 -10.07 7.06 -5.90
C LYS A 381 -11.39 7.82 -5.94
N GLY A 382 -11.41 9.06 -5.42
CA GLY A 382 -12.58 9.93 -5.44
C GLY A 382 -13.10 10.20 -6.87
N ILE A 383 -12.21 10.45 -7.81
CA ILE A 383 -12.57 10.63 -9.24
C ILE A 383 -13.24 9.36 -9.79
N LYS A 384 -12.68 8.17 -9.53
CA LYS A 384 -13.26 6.90 -9.99
C LYS A 384 -14.66 6.66 -9.40
N ILE A 385 -14.84 6.93 -8.12
CA ILE A 385 -16.14 6.81 -7.45
C ILE A 385 -17.16 7.79 -8.06
N ALA A 386 -16.75 9.03 -8.36
CA ALA A 386 -17.62 10.01 -9.00
C ALA A 386 -18.06 9.56 -10.40
N ASP A 387 -17.17 8.99 -11.21
CA ASP A 387 -17.49 8.42 -12.52
C ASP A 387 -18.46 7.23 -12.40
N GLU A 388 -18.23 6.33 -11.45
CA GLU A 388 -19.15 5.24 -11.14
C GLU A 388 -20.52 5.75 -10.72
N LEU A 389 -20.59 6.76 -9.86
CA LEU A 389 -21.84 7.37 -9.42
C LEU A 389 -22.62 7.95 -10.61
N ALA A 390 -21.94 8.67 -11.52
CA ALA A 390 -22.57 9.22 -12.71
C ALA A 390 -23.17 8.11 -13.61
N THR A 391 -22.51 6.96 -13.72
CA THR A 391 -23.03 5.81 -14.47
C THR A 391 -24.26 5.19 -13.80
N TRP A 392 -24.24 5.08 -12.46
CA TRP A 392 -25.39 4.59 -11.70
C TRP A 392 -26.58 5.54 -11.75
N ASP A 393 -26.38 6.86 -11.63
CA ASP A 393 -27.46 7.85 -11.76
C ASP A 393 -28.16 7.75 -13.10
N LYS A 394 -27.43 7.62 -14.20
CA LYS A 394 -27.98 7.41 -15.54
C LYS A 394 -28.75 6.09 -15.64
N SER A 395 -28.26 5.01 -15.05
CA SER A 395 -28.91 3.71 -15.05
C SER A 395 -30.23 3.72 -14.26
N VAL A 396 -30.22 4.34 -13.08
CA VAL A 396 -31.43 4.52 -12.23
C VAL A 396 -32.48 5.36 -12.94
N GLU A 397 -32.09 6.44 -13.61
CA GLU A 397 -32.99 7.29 -14.39
C GLU A 397 -33.63 6.50 -15.52
N GLN A 398 -32.86 5.74 -16.31
CA GLN A 398 -33.38 4.90 -17.41
C GLN A 398 -34.32 3.80 -16.92
N ALA A 399 -33.99 3.09 -15.85
CA ALA A 399 -34.82 2.08 -15.24
C ALA A 399 -36.11 2.69 -14.67
N GLY A 400 -36.02 3.85 -14.03
CA GLY A 400 -37.17 4.62 -13.55
C GLY A 400 -38.13 5.03 -14.67
N ALA A 401 -37.60 5.52 -15.78
CA ALA A 401 -38.39 5.87 -16.98
C ALA A 401 -39.09 4.64 -17.60
N LYS A 402 -38.38 3.49 -17.69
CA LYS A 402 -38.99 2.22 -18.15
C LYS A 402 -40.10 1.78 -17.20
N ASN A 403 -39.90 1.79 -15.91
CA ASN A 403 -40.89 1.43 -14.89
C ASN A 403 -42.13 2.32 -14.99
N SER A 404 -41.96 3.62 -15.15
CA SER A 404 -43.05 4.59 -15.30
C SER A 404 -43.88 4.31 -16.56
N LYS A 405 -43.25 3.98 -17.70
CA LYS A 405 -43.94 3.61 -18.95
C LYS A 405 -44.79 2.36 -18.74
N VAL A 406 -44.24 1.28 -18.18
CA VAL A 406 -44.95 0.02 -17.94
C VAL A 406 -46.11 0.25 -16.95
N LYS A 407 -45.91 0.99 -15.90
CA LYS A 407 -46.92 1.36 -14.90
C LYS A 407 -48.08 2.15 -15.54
N ALA A 408 -47.76 3.10 -16.42
CA ALA A 408 -48.76 3.87 -17.13
C ALA A 408 -49.63 2.97 -18.05
N VAL A 409 -49.00 2.03 -18.76
CA VAL A 409 -49.75 1.06 -19.58
C VAL A 409 -50.71 0.21 -18.71
N LEU A 410 -50.22 -0.37 -17.62
CA LEU A 410 -51.03 -1.16 -16.69
C LEU A 410 -52.17 -0.33 -16.06
N ALA A 411 -51.91 0.91 -15.70
CA ALA A 411 -52.92 1.81 -15.13
C ALA A 411 -54.01 2.19 -16.13
N SER A 412 -53.65 2.29 -17.41
CA SER A 412 -54.61 2.57 -18.49
C SER A 412 -55.43 1.35 -18.91
N GLN A 413 -55.08 0.12 -18.51
CA GLN A 413 -55.70 -1.15 -18.89
C GLN A 413 -56.27 -1.86 -17.67
N ASP A 414 -57.55 -1.47 -17.33
CA ASP A 414 -58.28 -2.19 -16.28
C ASP A 414 -58.63 -3.60 -16.75
N LEU A 415 -58.01 -4.59 -16.11
CA LEU A 415 -58.19 -6.01 -16.41
C LEU A 415 -59.67 -6.42 -16.30
N ARG A 416 -60.40 -5.96 -15.27
CA ARG A 416 -61.82 -6.30 -15.04
C ARG A 416 -62.71 -5.67 -16.10
N ALA A 417 -62.45 -4.41 -16.44
CA ALA A 417 -63.19 -3.71 -17.50
C ALA A 417 -62.97 -4.39 -18.84
N ASN A 418 -61.73 -4.78 -19.17
CA ASN A 418 -61.38 -5.49 -20.39
C ASN A 418 -61.99 -6.90 -20.45
N GLN A 419 -62.03 -7.65 -19.33
CA GLN A 419 -62.73 -8.94 -19.22
C GLN A 419 -64.23 -8.78 -19.44
N LEU A 420 -64.86 -7.76 -18.86
CA LEU A 420 -66.29 -7.46 -19.07
C LEU A 420 -66.60 -7.08 -20.52
N LEU A 421 -65.70 -6.33 -21.17
CA LEU A 421 -65.82 -5.97 -22.58
C LEU A 421 -65.80 -7.22 -23.46
N ILE A 422 -64.89 -8.18 -23.24
CA ILE A 422 -64.80 -9.45 -23.91
C ILE A 422 -66.07 -10.24 -23.70
N LYS A 423 -66.52 -10.40 -22.46
CA LYS A 423 -67.79 -11.14 -22.16
C LYS A 423 -68.97 -10.51 -22.81
N ARG A 424 -69.14 -9.19 -22.83
CA ARG A 424 -70.22 -8.48 -23.52
C ARG A 424 -70.15 -8.62 -25.01
N ALA A 425 -68.97 -8.62 -25.63
CA ALA A 425 -68.80 -8.86 -27.07
C ALA A 425 -69.20 -10.28 -27.44
N ALA A 426 -68.82 -11.27 -26.63
CA ALA A 426 -69.16 -12.69 -26.87
C ALA A 426 -70.66 -12.99 -26.63
N SER A 427 -71.32 -12.21 -25.76
CA SER A 427 -72.80 -12.41 -25.59
C SER A 427 -73.67 -11.81 -26.67
N ARG A 428 -73.10 -11.10 -27.63
CA ARG A 428 -73.81 -10.64 -28.80
C ARG A 428 -74.02 -11.80 -29.78
N PRO A 429 -75.19 -11.96 -30.38
CA PRO A 429 -75.44 -13.01 -31.38
C PRO A 429 -74.45 -12.86 -32.55
N ILE A 430 -73.78 -13.95 -32.88
CA ILE A 430 -73.00 -14.00 -34.13
C ILE A 430 -73.95 -14.03 -35.30
N TYR A 431 -74.10 -12.90 -35.95
CA TYR A 431 -74.95 -12.82 -37.09
C TYR A 431 -74.29 -13.48 -38.31
N THR A 432 -74.90 -14.57 -38.79
CA THR A 432 -74.51 -15.28 -39.98
C THR A 432 -75.39 -14.85 -41.15
N SER A 433 -75.23 -13.61 -41.60
CA SER A 433 -76.01 -13.08 -42.75
C SER A 433 -75.81 -13.89 -44.06
N ALA A 434 -74.81 -14.74 -44.10
CA ALA A 434 -74.51 -15.61 -45.21
C ALA A 434 -75.33 -16.93 -45.17
N LEU A 435 -75.85 -17.33 -43.99
CA LEU A 435 -76.69 -18.54 -43.88
C LEU A 435 -78.10 -18.21 -44.32
N LYS A 436 -78.50 -18.76 -45.49
CA LYS A 436 -79.85 -18.63 -45.99
C LYS A 436 -80.71 -19.79 -45.48
N PHE A 437 -81.55 -19.51 -44.47
CA PHE A 437 -82.50 -20.49 -43.95
C PHE A 437 -83.60 -20.76 -44.95
N PRO A 438 -83.92 -22.02 -45.19
CA PRO A 438 -85.03 -22.35 -46.06
C PRO A 438 -86.38 -21.80 -45.50
N PRO A 439 -87.28 -21.29 -46.29
CA PRO A 439 -88.59 -20.80 -45.84
C PRO A 439 -89.39 -21.94 -45.21
N GLU A 440 -90.34 -21.59 -44.31
CA GLU A 440 -91.23 -22.60 -43.74
C GLU A 440 -91.98 -23.37 -44.89
N PRO A 441 -92.12 -24.67 -44.72
CA PRO A 441 -92.67 -25.51 -45.77
C PRO A 441 -94.17 -25.17 -46.03
N ARG A 442 -94.46 -24.93 -47.29
CA ARG A 442 -95.84 -24.62 -47.76
C ARG A 442 -96.52 -25.83 -48.50
N GLY A 443 -95.89 -27.04 -48.53
CA GLY A 443 -96.42 -28.22 -49.17
C GLY A 443 -95.51 -29.46 -49.02
N PRO A 444 -95.89 -30.62 -49.63
CA PRO A 444 -95.23 -31.92 -49.48
C PRO A 444 -93.91 -32.08 -50.27
N ALA A 445 -93.37 -31.02 -50.87
CA ALA A 445 -92.23 -31.11 -51.80
C ALA A 445 -90.88 -30.74 -51.13
N ASP A 446 -90.77 -30.74 -49.80
CA ASP A 446 -89.53 -30.44 -49.07
C ASP A 446 -88.60 -31.66 -49.14
N ASN A 447 -87.29 -31.43 -49.33
CA ASN A 447 -86.38 -32.52 -49.55
C ASN A 447 -85.19 -32.53 -48.52
N VAL A 448 -84.67 -33.73 -48.35
CA VAL A 448 -83.55 -33.99 -47.43
C VAL A 448 -82.28 -33.27 -47.90
N ALA A 449 -82.11 -33.13 -49.23
CA ALA A 449 -80.93 -32.44 -49.79
C ALA A 449 -80.81 -30.99 -49.31
N THR A 450 -81.97 -30.30 -49.12
CA THR A 450 -81.98 -28.90 -48.58
C THR A 450 -81.43 -28.82 -47.17
N LEU A 451 -81.80 -29.80 -46.31
CA LEU A 451 -81.26 -29.82 -44.94
C LEU A 451 -79.80 -30.25 -44.90
N LYS A 452 -79.37 -31.20 -45.72
CA LYS A 452 -77.99 -31.60 -45.91
C LYS A 452 -77.17 -30.42 -46.39
N LYS A 453 -77.64 -29.63 -47.30
CA LYS A 453 -77.00 -28.42 -47.78
C LYS A 453 -76.87 -27.38 -46.65
N LEU A 454 -77.93 -27.15 -45.88
CA LEU A 454 -77.92 -26.22 -44.75
C LEU A 454 -76.86 -26.62 -43.69
N VAL A 455 -76.77 -27.92 -43.38
CA VAL A 455 -75.69 -28.42 -42.49
C VAL A 455 -74.28 -28.17 -43.10
N GLY A 456 -74.14 -28.41 -44.43
CA GLY A 456 -72.91 -28.10 -45.16
C GLY A 456 -72.54 -26.61 -45.08
N ASP A 457 -73.52 -25.74 -45.27
CA ASP A 457 -73.34 -24.27 -45.16
C ASP A 457 -72.84 -23.86 -43.76
N TYR A 458 -73.28 -24.53 -42.66
CA TYR A 458 -72.73 -24.31 -41.32
C TYR A 458 -71.24 -24.68 -41.25
N TYR A 459 -70.83 -25.83 -41.86
CA TYR A 459 -69.42 -26.24 -41.86
C TYR A 459 -68.52 -25.33 -42.71
N GLU A 460 -69.05 -24.65 -43.69
CA GLU A 460 -68.29 -23.69 -44.50
C GLU A 460 -68.20 -22.31 -43.85
N ILE A 461 -69.29 -21.84 -43.25
CA ILE A 461 -69.40 -20.47 -42.79
C ILE A 461 -68.86 -20.29 -41.31
N LEU A 462 -69.25 -21.19 -40.37
CA LEU A 462 -68.90 -21.03 -38.97
C LEU A 462 -67.39 -20.97 -38.72
N PRO A 463 -66.52 -21.75 -39.44
CA PRO A 463 -65.07 -21.63 -39.24
C PRO A 463 -64.51 -20.30 -39.70
N THR A 464 -65.19 -19.56 -40.55
CA THR A 464 -64.76 -18.24 -41.04
C THR A 464 -65.08 -17.11 -40.04
N LEU A 465 -65.98 -17.37 -39.11
CA LEU A 465 -66.45 -16.36 -38.17
C LEU A 465 -65.46 -16.21 -37.00
N GLN A 466 -65.10 -15.00 -36.79
CA GLN A 466 -64.21 -14.64 -35.69
C GLN A 466 -64.84 -13.55 -34.80
N LEU A 467 -64.71 -13.69 -33.52
CA LEU A 467 -65.09 -12.61 -32.61
C LEU A 467 -64.07 -11.48 -32.69
N GLU A 468 -64.37 -10.40 -33.35
CA GLU A 468 -63.52 -9.21 -33.39
C GLU A 468 -63.89 -8.27 -32.23
N ILE A 469 -62.92 -7.94 -31.40
CA ILE A 469 -63.06 -6.96 -30.33
C ILE A 469 -62.26 -5.74 -30.71
N SER A 470 -62.90 -4.62 -30.89
CA SER A 470 -62.23 -3.32 -31.06
C SER A 470 -61.65 -2.91 -29.76
N SER A 471 -60.38 -2.45 -29.77
CA SER A 471 -59.74 -1.82 -28.56
C SER A 471 -60.64 -0.68 -28.09
N PRO A 472 -60.91 -0.54 -26.77
CA PRO A 472 -61.59 0.65 -26.28
C PRO A 472 -60.78 1.86 -26.75
N ASN A 473 -61.43 2.83 -27.39
CA ASN A 473 -60.80 4.06 -27.84
C ASN A 473 -60.28 4.79 -26.61
N VAL A 474 -58.97 4.76 -26.39
CA VAL A 474 -58.27 5.64 -25.46
C VAL A 474 -58.12 7.00 -26.16
N SER A 475 -59.22 7.69 -26.27
CA SER A 475 -59.24 9.06 -26.74
C SER A 475 -58.87 10.01 -25.58
N ASN A 476 -57.62 9.97 -25.09
CA ASN A 476 -57.00 11.02 -24.27
C ASN A 476 -55.57 10.65 -23.81
N VAL A 477 -54.73 10.09 -24.70
CA VAL A 477 -53.25 10.09 -24.44
C VAL A 477 -52.56 10.45 -25.76
N SER A 478 -52.79 11.70 -26.18
CA SER A 478 -52.12 12.28 -27.34
C SER A 478 -50.87 13.10 -27.00
N ASN A 479 -50.16 12.77 -25.93
CA ASN A 479 -48.92 13.48 -25.59
C ASN A 479 -47.72 12.55 -25.27
N VAL A 480 -47.60 11.40 -25.94
CA VAL A 480 -46.38 10.58 -25.90
C VAL A 480 -46.01 10.13 -27.33
N SER A 481 -45.80 11.13 -28.17
CA SER A 481 -45.27 10.91 -29.53
C SER A 481 -44.05 11.77 -29.83
N ASN A 482 -43.05 11.75 -28.98
CA ASN A 482 -41.72 12.24 -29.31
C ASN A 482 -40.68 11.53 -28.48
N VAL A 483 -40.41 10.25 -28.76
CA VAL A 483 -39.12 9.61 -28.45
C VAL A 483 -38.84 8.61 -29.57
N SER A 484 -38.40 9.13 -30.69
CA SER A 484 -37.78 8.38 -31.77
C SER A 484 -36.28 8.69 -31.72
N ASP A 485 -35.55 8.30 -30.70
CA ASP A 485 -34.08 8.22 -30.77
C ASP A 485 -33.58 7.43 -29.55
N VAL A 486 -33.67 6.12 -29.62
CA VAL A 486 -32.76 5.20 -28.90
C VAL A 486 -32.61 3.95 -29.76
N SER A 487 -31.80 4.08 -30.77
CA SER A 487 -31.21 2.97 -31.50
C SER A 487 -29.74 2.92 -31.06
N ASP A 488 -29.44 2.30 -29.94
CA ASP A 488 -28.14 1.70 -29.68
C ASP A 488 -28.11 1.07 -28.26
N VAL A 489 -28.73 -0.10 -28.15
CA VAL A 489 -28.33 -1.10 -27.15
C VAL A 489 -28.60 -2.47 -27.79
N SER A 490 -27.64 -2.90 -28.57
CA SER A 490 -27.51 -4.29 -28.99
C SER A 490 -26.46 -4.92 -28.07
N ASP A 491 -26.90 -5.55 -27.00
CA ASP A 491 -26.20 -6.71 -26.41
C ASP A 491 -26.89 -7.14 -25.11
N VAL A 492 -28.04 -7.78 -25.23
CA VAL A 492 -28.51 -8.77 -24.26
C VAL A 492 -29.34 -9.81 -25.06
N SER A 493 -28.66 -10.74 -25.64
CA SER A 493 -29.23 -11.94 -26.20
C SER A 493 -29.40 -12.98 -25.10
N ASP A 494 -30.55 -13.02 -24.44
CA ASP A 494 -31.16 -14.23 -23.88
C ASP A 494 -32.39 -13.93 -22.99
N VAL A 495 -33.28 -13.10 -23.46
CA VAL A 495 -34.69 -13.10 -23.02
C VAL A 495 -35.54 -12.75 -24.24
N SER A 496 -35.78 -13.70 -25.11
CA SER A 496 -36.46 -13.53 -26.38
C SER A 496 -37.96 -13.23 -26.32
N ASP A 497 -38.53 -12.91 -25.15
CA ASP A 497 -39.97 -12.63 -24.98
C ASP A 497 -40.30 -11.28 -24.32
N VAL A 498 -39.32 -10.42 -23.99
CA VAL A 498 -39.60 -9.14 -23.29
C VAL A 498 -39.44 -7.90 -24.18
N SER A 499 -39.05 -8.05 -25.44
CA SER A 499 -38.78 -6.92 -26.36
C SER A 499 -40.00 -6.22 -26.94
N ASP A 500 -41.22 -6.56 -26.50
CA ASP A 500 -42.46 -6.07 -27.14
C ASP A 500 -43.25 -5.01 -26.31
N VAL A 501 -42.62 -4.36 -25.36
CA VAL A 501 -43.26 -3.27 -24.57
C VAL A 501 -43.61 -2.04 -25.42
N SER A 502 -43.03 -1.92 -26.62
CA SER A 502 -43.33 -0.84 -27.57
C SER A 502 -44.61 -1.02 -28.35
N ARG A 503 -45.16 -2.26 -28.39
CA ARG A 503 -46.41 -2.52 -29.13
C ARG A 503 -47.61 -2.24 -28.26
N PRO A 504 -48.71 -1.64 -28.84
CA PRO A 504 -49.92 -1.41 -28.08
C PRO A 504 -50.47 -2.70 -27.47
N TYR A 505 -50.87 -2.65 -26.22
CA TYR A 505 -51.36 -3.77 -25.39
C TYR A 505 -52.33 -4.69 -26.14
N TRP A 506 -53.31 -4.12 -26.83
CA TRP A 506 -54.29 -4.86 -27.61
C TRP A 506 -53.71 -5.54 -28.86
N VAL A 507 -52.65 -5.03 -29.45
CA VAL A 507 -51.93 -5.69 -30.57
C VAL A 507 -51.28 -6.99 -30.12
N GLN A 508 -50.72 -6.99 -28.93
CA GLN A 508 -50.13 -8.21 -28.35
C GLN A 508 -51.19 -9.27 -28.05
N ILE A 509 -52.37 -8.87 -27.55
CA ILE A 509 -53.48 -9.77 -27.31
C ILE A 509 -53.92 -10.42 -28.64
N ARG A 510 -54.09 -9.61 -29.70
CA ARG A 510 -54.47 -10.12 -31.05
C ARG A 510 -53.42 -11.08 -31.63
N ARG A 511 -52.12 -10.82 -31.38
CA ARG A 511 -51.02 -11.71 -31.80
C ARG A 511 -51.12 -13.08 -31.11
N LYS A 512 -51.43 -13.12 -29.82
CA LYS A 512 -51.60 -14.36 -29.06
C LYS A 512 -52.83 -15.17 -29.53
N LEU A 513 -53.89 -14.49 -29.98
CA LEU A 513 -55.06 -15.12 -30.57
C LEU A 513 -54.79 -15.83 -31.92
N GLY A 514 -53.79 -15.32 -32.68
CA GLY A 514 -53.45 -15.87 -33.99
C GLY A 514 -53.00 -17.34 -34.00
N VAL A 515 -52.67 -17.88 -32.86
CA VAL A 515 -52.17 -19.24 -32.68
C VAL A 515 -53.28 -20.27 -32.44
N ALA A 516 -54.53 -19.86 -32.11
CA ALA A 516 -55.66 -20.75 -31.73
C ALA A 516 -56.55 -21.21 -32.88
N LYS A 517 -56.15 -20.99 -34.11
CA LYS A 517 -57.06 -20.79 -35.24
C LYS A 517 -57.65 -21.99 -35.99
N SER A 518 -57.34 -23.25 -35.85
CA SER A 518 -57.79 -24.13 -36.89
C SER A 518 -58.34 -25.52 -36.52
N ARG A 519 -58.04 -26.08 -35.42
CA ARG A 519 -58.45 -27.47 -35.11
C ARG A 519 -59.79 -27.55 -34.36
N PHE A 520 -60.04 -26.70 -33.42
CA PHE A 520 -61.17 -26.76 -32.51
C PHE A 520 -62.53 -26.54 -33.16
N VAL A 521 -62.61 -25.66 -34.16
CA VAL A 521 -63.92 -25.34 -34.80
C VAL A 521 -64.53 -26.54 -35.54
N ARG A 522 -63.74 -27.42 -36.11
CA ARG A 522 -64.21 -28.62 -36.78
C ARG A 522 -64.72 -29.63 -35.76
N ASP A 523 -63.98 -29.89 -34.70
CA ASP A 523 -64.42 -30.83 -33.68
C ASP A 523 -65.74 -30.38 -33.01
N LEU A 524 -65.88 -29.08 -32.76
CA LEU A 524 -67.07 -28.47 -32.20
C LEU A 524 -68.29 -28.61 -33.13
N LEU A 525 -68.12 -28.45 -34.47
CA LEU A 525 -69.14 -28.63 -35.40
C LEU A 525 -69.56 -30.13 -35.52
N ASP A 526 -68.60 -31.03 -35.49
CA ASP A 526 -68.82 -32.47 -35.46
C ASP A 526 -69.60 -32.89 -34.21
N ASP A 527 -69.29 -32.36 -33.04
CA ASP A 527 -70.02 -32.64 -31.81
C ASP A 527 -71.50 -32.22 -31.91
N GLU A 528 -71.82 -31.05 -32.39
CA GLU A 528 -73.20 -30.52 -32.46
C GLU A 528 -74.04 -31.11 -33.61
N PHE A 529 -73.42 -31.39 -34.75
CA PHE A 529 -74.10 -31.85 -35.94
C PHE A 529 -74.05 -33.34 -36.19
N ASN A 530 -73.31 -34.15 -35.46
CA ASN A 530 -73.12 -35.57 -35.71
C ASN A 530 -74.41 -36.36 -35.68
N SER A 531 -75.25 -36.08 -34.66
CA SER A 531 -76.56 -36.75 -34.56
C SER A 531 -77.48 -36.44 -35.73
N ILE A 532 -77.51 -35.19 -36.18
CA ILE A 532 -78.32 -34.75 -37.34
C ILE A 532 -77.80 -35.28 -38.66
N ARG A 533 -76.48 -35.27 -38.85
CA ARG A 533 -75.86 -35.87 -40.05
C ARG A 533 -76.14 -37.36 -40.13
N SER A 534 -76.07 -38.06 -39.01
CA SER A 534 -76.49 -39.48 -38.96
C SER A 534 -77.93 -39.67 -39.33
N THR A 535 -78.84 -38.86 -38.79
CA THR A 535 -80.27 -38.92 -39.12
C THR A 535 -80.49 -38.61 -40.58
N LEU A 536 -79.95 -37.51 -41.10
CA LEU A 536 -80.15 -37.13 -42.52
C LEU A 536 -79.48 -38.07 -43.52
N SER A 537 -78.41 -38.77 -43.12
CA SER A 537 -77.76 -39.80 -43.95
C SER A 537 -78.52 -41.10 -43.98
N GLY A 538 -79.35 -41.40 -43.02
CA GLY A 538 -80.19 -42.54 -42.93
C GLY A 538 -81.45 -42.50 -43.90
N TYR A 539 -81.78 -41.35 -44.45
CA TYR A 539 -82.85 -41.19 -45.38
C TYR A 539 -82.44 -41.68 -46.79
N TRP A 540 -83.08 -42.69 -47.27
CA TRP A 540 -82.78 -43.33 -48.57
C TRP A 540 -83.54 -42.70 -49.78
N ILE A 541 -84.57 -41.84 -49.53
CA ILE A 541 -85.25 -41.02 -50.52
C ILE A 541 -84.97 -39.54 -50.23
N ASP A 542 -84.98 -38.71 -51.29
CA ASP A 542 -84.59 -37.30 -51.20
C ASP A 542 -85.79 -36.36 -50.90
N THR A 543 -86.94 -36.87 -50.74
CA THR A 543 -88.15 -36.08 -50.45
C THR A 543 -88.82 -36.58 -49.17
N TYR A 544 -89.21 -35.67 -48.28
CA TYR A 544 -89.92 -35.99 -47.04
C TYR A 544 -91.36 -36.46 -47.39
N LEU A 545 -91.77 -37.58 -46.80
CA LEU A 545 -93.10 -38.13 -46.93
C LEU A 545 -94.15 -37.37 -46.11
N SER A 546 -93.74 -36.57 -45.17
CA SER A 546 -94.58 -35.77 -44.31
C SER A 546 -93.90 -34.41 -44.03
N SER A 547 -94.58 -33.28 -44.09
CA SER A 547 -94.13 -31.94 -43.73
C SER A 547 -93.76 -31.82 -42.25
N ASP A 548 -94.35 -32.65 -41.40
CA ASP A 548 -94.07 -32.66 -39.96
C ASP A 548 -92.69 -33.22 -39.66
N ASN A 549 -92.25 -34.25 -40.37
CA ASN A 549 -90.90 -34.80 -40.24
C ASN A 549 -89.83 -33.78 -40.73
N TYR A 550 -90.14 -33.10 -41.87
CA TYR A 550 -89.28 -32.03 -42.34
C TYR A 550 -89.16 -30.91 -41.34
N ARG A 551 -90.29 -30.45 -40.77
CA ARG A 551 -90.28 -29.40 -39.71
C ARG A 551 -89.53 -29.84 -38.47
N LYS A 552 -89.62 -31.11 -38.09
CA LYS A 552 -88.90 -31.68 -36.95
C LYS A 552 -87.38 -31.65 -37.20
N ASP A 553 -86.94 -32.17 -38.33
CA ASP A 553 -85.51 -32.22 -38.63
C ASP A 553 -84.93 -30.82 -38.93
N LEU A 554 -85.73 -29.91 -39.54
CA LEU A 554 -85.36 -28.51 -39.72
C LEU A 554 -85.14 -27.82 -38.33
N ARG A 555 -86.01 -28.08 -37.34
CA ARG A 555 -85.83 -27.57 -36.00
C ARG A 555 -84.58 -28.13 -35.38
N LEU A 556 -84.27 -29.42 -35.52
CA LEU A 556 -83.05 -30.01 -35.04
C LEU A 556 -81.79 -29.37 -35.66
N VAL A 557 -81.85 -29.08 -37.00
CA VAL A 557 -80.71 -28.33 -37.64
C VAL A 557 -80.58 -26.91 -37.07
N HIS A 558 -81.71 -26.23 -36.80
CA HIS A 558 -81.66 -24.91 -36.20
C HIS A 558 -81.17 -24.92 -34.78
N ASP A 559 -81.60 -25.89 -33.95
CA ASP A 559 -81.19 -26.03 -32.59
C ASP A 559 -79.65 -26.35 -32.48
N ALA A 560 -79.19 -27.30 -33.34
CA ALA A 560 -77.76 -27.60 -33.43
C ALA A 560 -76.97 -26.42 -33.98
N GLY A 561 -77.52 -25.70 -34.96
CA GLY A 561 -76.82 -24.46 -35.44
C GLY A 561 -76.72 -23.37 -34.39
N LYS A 562 -77.76 -23.22 -33.58
CA LYS A 562 -77.70 -22.29 -32.42
C LYS A 562 -76.72 -22.73 -31.35
N ALA A 563 -76.70 -24.00 -30.99
CA ALA A 563 -75.74 -24.57 -30.03
C ALA A 563 -74.28 -24.42 -30.54
N ALA A 564 -74.05 -24.71 -31.84
CA ALA A 564 -72.78 -24.53 -32.47
C ALA A 564 -72.29 -23.04 -32.43
N GLN A 565 -73.23 -22.10 -32.69
CA GLN A 565 -72.88 -20.65 -32.57
C GLN A 565 -72.57 -20.24 -31.15
N GLU A 566 -73.34 -20.73 -30.16
CA GLU A 566 -73.15 -20.45 -28.76
C GLU A 566 -71.76 -21.02 -28.26
N ALA A 567 -71.43 -22.24 -28.65
CA ALA A 567 -70.19 -22.90 -28.36
C ALA A 567 -69.00 -22.20 -29.03
N LEU A 568 -69.14 -21.75 -30.27
CA LEU A 568 -68.13 -20.94 -30.98
C LEU A 568 -67.92 -19.59 -30.27
N ALA A 569 -68.99 -18.94 -29.86
CA ALA A 569 -68.84 -17.68 -29.05
C ALA A 569 -68.11 -17.89 -27.71
N ALA A 570 -68.44 -19.00 -27.02
CA ALA A 570 -67.73 -19.37 -25.77
C ALA A 570 -66.25 -19.68 -26.01
N HIS A 571 -65.94 -20.39 -27.11
CA HIS A 571 -64.54 -20.66 -27.47
C HIS A 571 -63.77 -19.40 -27.73
N TRP A 572 -64.22 -18.49 -28.52
CA TRP A 572 -63.62 -17.22 -28.80
C TRP A 572 -63.52 -16.35 -27.54
N MET A 573 -64.56 -16.34 -26.69
CA MET A 573 -64.51 -15.66 -25.40
C MET A 573 -63.34 -16.15 -24.52
N ASN A 574 -63.24 -17.50 -24.41
CA ASN A 574 -62.18 -18.11 -23.62
C ASN A 574 -60.75 -17.83 -24.19
N ALA A 575 -60.63 -17.91 -25.55
CA ALA A 575 -59.37 -17.57 -26.21
C ALA A 575 -58.96 -16.11 -25.98
N TRP A 576 -59.90 -15.15 -26.07
CA TRP A 576 -59.65 -13.75 -25.77
C TRP A 576 -59.31 -13.51 -24.30
N LEU A 577 -60.03 -14.14 -23.35
CA LEU A 577 -59.73 -14.03 -21.92
C LEU A 577 -58.37 -14.62 -21.56
N SER A 578 -58.02 -15.75 -22.16
CA SER A 578 -56.68 -16.36 -22.00
C SER A 578 -55.58 -15.47 -22.56
N ALA A 579 -55.75 -14.97 -23.78
CA ALA A 579 -54.78 -14.07 -24.40
C ALA A 579 -54.60 -12.76 -23.56
N LEU A 580 -55.70 -12.19 -23.06
CA LEU A 580 -55.69 -11.03 -22.17
C LEU A 580 -54.90 -11.32 -20.87
N GLY A 581 -55.18 -12.48 -20.22
CA GLY A 581 -54.48 -12.90 -19.00
C GLY A 581 -52.98 -13.05 -19.22
N ILE A 582 -52.57 -13.76 -20.29
CA ILE A 582 -51.17 -13.97 -20.63
C ILE A 582 -50.43 -12.64 -20.84
N VAL A 583 -51.04 -11.71 -21.60
CA VAL A 583 -50.44 -10.40 -21.86
C VAL A 583 -50.38 -9.56 -20.59
N HIS A 584 -51.46 -9.52 -19.81
CA HIS A 584 -51.52 -8.76 -18.57
C HIS A 584 -50.48 -9.26 -17.54
N ASP A 585 -50.39 -10.57 -17.33
CA ASP A 585 -49.41 -11.21 -16.47
C ASP A 585 -47.98 -10.97 -16.95
N GLY A 586 -47.76 -10.94 -18.27
CA GLY A 586 -46.49 -10.57 -18.88
C GLY A 586 -46.07 -9.15 -18.49
N TYR A 587 -46.97 -8.18 -18.58
CA TYR A 587 -46.69 -6.80 -18.14
C TYR A 587 -46.41 -6.70 -16.64
N LEU A 588 -47.15 -7.43 -15.78
CA LEU A 588 -46.90 -7.47 -14.33
C LEU A 588 -45.55 -8.09 -13.98
N LYS A 589 -45.18 -9.19 -14.66
CA LYS A 589 -43.86 -9.81 -14.47
C LYS A 589 -42.74 -8.87 -14.89
N ASN A 590 -42.90 -8.21 -16.04
CA ASN A 590 -41.92 -7.22 -16.51
C ASN A 590 -41.82 -6.03 -15.56
N GLN A 591 -42.93 -5.52 -15.05
CA GLN A 591 -42.92 -4.44 -14.04
C GLN A 591 -42.15 -4.86 -12.79
N ARG A 592 -42.38 -6.08 -12.27
CA ARG A 592 -41.64 -6.59 -11.09
C ARG A 592 -40.17 -6.75 -11.38
N ALA A 593 -39.79 -7.25 -12.56
CA ALA A 593 -38.39 -7.36 -12.94
C ALA A 593 -37.68 -5.99 -12.98
N ILE A 594 -38.31 -4.99 -13.63
CA ILE A 594 -37.77 -3.62 -13.69
C ILE A 594 -37.72 -2.99 -12.27
N GLN A 595 -38.71 -3.23 -11.40
CA GLN A 595 -38.65 -2.75 -10.03
C GLN A 595 -37.53 -3.36 -9.23
N ASN A 596 -37.26 -4.65 -9.37
CA ASN A 596 -36.15 -5.32 -8.74
C ASN A 596 -34.81 -4.77 -9.26
N GLU A 597 -34.67 -4.61 -10.57
CA GLU A 597 -33.49 -4.00 -11.18
C GLU A 597 -33.25 -2.57 -10.65
N LEU A 598 -34.31 -1.76 -10.62
CA LEU A 598 -34.26 -0.39 -10.10
C LEU A 598 -33.83 -0.37 -8.62
N ALA A 599 -34.32 -1.32 -7.80
CA ALA A 599 -33.94 -1.41 -6.39
C ALA A 599 -32.45 -1.73 -6.24
N VAL A 600 -31.93 -2.68 -7.02
CA VAL A 600 -30.50 -3.06 -7.01
C VAL A 600 -29.62 -1.89 -7.46
N GLN A 601 -29.98 -1.20 -8.54
CA GLN A 601 -29.23 -0.06 -9.06
C GLN A 601 -29.26 1.13 -8.07
N THR A 602 -30.40 1.36 -7.41
CA THR A 602 -30.51 2.40 -6.37
C THR A 602 -29.62 2.08 -5.17
N ASP A 603 -29.61 0.83 -4.69
CA ASP A 603 -28.74 0.42 -3.58
C ASP A 603 -27.25 0.55 -3.94
N ALA A 604 -26.86 0.17 -5.15
CA ALA A 604 -25.49 0.34 -5.64
C ALA A 604 -25.09 1.82 -5.70
N ARG A 605 -25.97 2.69 -6.26
CA ARG A 605 -25.77 4.13 -6.29
C ARG A 605 -25.58 4.72 -4.89
N ASP A 606 -26.45 4.34 -3.96
CA ASP A 606 -26.42 4.88 -2.59
C ASP A 606 -25.16 4.43 -1.83
N LYS A 607 -24.67 3.21 -2.08
CA LYS A 607 -23.37 2.73 -1.59
C LYS A 607 -22.20 3.54 -2.14
N SER A 608 -22.16 3.76 -3.47
CA SER A 608 -21.11 4.58 -4.09
C SER A 608 -21.15 6.02 -3.55
N ARG A 609 -22.33 6.57 -3.31
CA ARG A 609 -22.48 7.91 -2.72
C ARG A 609 -21.97 7.98 -1.29
N GLN A 610 -22.23 6.97 -0.46
CA GLN A 610 -21.69 6.90 0.89
C GLN A 610 -20.17 6.76 0.87
N GLN A 611 -19.62 6.01 -0.08
CA GLN A 611 -18.19 5.86 -0.24
C GLN A 611 -17.53 7.16 -0.70
N GLN A 612 -18.16 7.93 -1.57
CA GLN A 612 -17.69 9.27 -1.96
C GLN A 612 -17.60 10.20 -0.75
N ILE A 613 -18.66 10.27 0.06
CA ILE A 613 -18.68 11.11 1.27
C ILE A 613 -17.53 10.75 2.22
N ARG A 614 -17.31 9.46 2.47
CA ARG A 614 -16.19 9.01 3.33
C ARG A 614 -14.83 9.40 2.75
N THR A 615 -14.64 9.25 1.45
CA THR A 615 -13.38 9.63 0.78
C THR A 615 -13.15 11.15 0.87
N GLU A 616 -14.19 11.96 0.75
CA GLU A 616 -14.11 13.41 0.92
C GLU A 616 -13.81 13.82 2.38
N GLU A 617 -14.38 13.13 3.38
CA GLU A 617 -14.06 13.32 4.79
C GLU A 617 -12.61 12.95 5.12
N GLU A 618 -12.13 11.81 4.61
CA GLU A 618 -10.73 11.38 4.76
C GLU A 618 -9.76 12.38 4.12
N LEU A 619 -10.07 12.88 2.91
CA LEU A 619 -9.27 13.91 2.24
C LEU A 619 -9.22 15.21 3.06
N CYS A 620 -10.34 15.64 3.60
CA CYS A 620 -10.39 16.83 4.47
C CYS A 620 -9.52 16.64 5.71
N THR A 621 -9.56 15.47 6.33
CA THR A 621 -8.75 15.14 7.51
C THR A 621 -7.24 15.19 7.19
N LEU A 622 -6.81 14.61 6.05
CA LEU A 622 -5.42 14.63 5.63
C LEU A 622 -4.92 16.04 5.29
N HIS A 623 -5.75 16.91 4.70
CA HIS A 623 -5.37 18.30 4.46
C HIS A 623 -5.15 19.07 5.76
N VAL A 624 -6.00 18.85 6.77
CA VAL A 624 -5.81 19.44 8.11
C VAL A 624 -4.53 18.90 8.77
N GLU A 625 -4.26 17.61 8.62
CA GLU A 625 -3.02 17.02 9.13
C GLU A 625 -1.79 17.59 8.45
N LEU A 626 -1.82 17.78 7.14
CA LEU A 626 -0.74 18.41 6.36
C LEU A 626 -0.45 19.83 6.87
N GLU A 627 -1.49 20.66 7.05
CA GLU A 627 -1.35 22.02 7.56
C GLU A 627 -0.72 22.02 8.98
N HIS A 628 -1.13 21.09 9.84
CA HIS A 628 -0.53 20.93 11.16
C HIS A 628 0.95 20.50 11.11
N VAL A 629 1.32 19.63 10.19
CA VAL A 629 2.72 19.21 10.01
C VAL A 629 3.56 20.39 9.52
N GLU A 630 3.09 21.15 8.55
CA GLU A 630 3.78 22.36 8.05
C GLU A 630 3.95 23.43 9.13
N GLN A 631 2.92 23.66 9.94
CA GLN A 631 3.00 24.61 11.05
C GLN A 631 4.03 24.18 12.09
N ARG A 632 4.03 22.90 12.51
CA ARG A 632 5.03 22.36 13.45
C ARG A 632 6.44 22.45 12.88
N ALA A 633 6.60 22.18 11.58
CA ALA A 633 7.88 22.32 10.89
C ALA A 633 8.43 23.74 10.99
N ALA A 634 7.61 24.74 10.74
CA ALA A 634 8.00 26.15 10.85
C ALA A 634 8.38 26.52 12.29
N GLU A 635 7.64 26.03 13.29
CA GLU A 635 7.96 26.26 14.70
C GLU A 635 9.28 25.60 15.11
N ASP A 636 9.51 24.35 14.72
CA ASP A 636 10.75 23.63 15.02
C ASP A 636 11.97 24.28 14.37
N LEU A 637 11.85 24.75 13.13
CA LEU A 637 12.91 25.52 12.46
C LEU A 637 13.21 26.83 13.18
N ALA A 638 12.18 27.57 13.59
CA ALA A 638 12.36 28.80 14.38
C ALA A 638 13.01 28.55 15.74
N ARG A 639 12.78 27.36 16.35
CA ARG A 639 13.48 26.93 17.57
C ARG A 639 14.95 26.60 17.30
N CYS A 640 15.23 25.93 16.16
CA CYS A 640 16.63 25.67 15.76
C CYS A 640 17.42 26.95 15.53
N GLU A 641 16.82 28.01 14.99
CA GLU A 641 17.48 29.31 14.83
C GLU A 641 17.90 29.95 16.16
N ARG A 642 17.21 29.62 17.25
CA ARG A 642 17.56 30.09 18.60
C ARG A 642 18.69 29.29 19.29
N PHE A 643 19.21 28.25 18.65
CA PHE A 643 20.22 27.39 19.24
C PHE A 643 21.50 28.15 19.61
N GLU A 644 21.90 29.11 18.77
CA GLU A 644 23.07 29.97 19.08
C GLU A 644 22.89 30.73 20.40
N HIS A 645 21.66 31.20 20.67
CA HIS A 645 21.37 31.88 21.95
C HIS A 645 21.44 30.92 23.14
N LEU A 646 20.94 29.68 23.00
CA LEU A 646 21.04 28.66 24.05
C LEU A 646 22.50 28.27 24.31
N LEU A 647 23.33 28.20 23.27
CA LEU A 647 24.78 27.99 23.42
C LEU A 647 25.43 29.14 24.21
N ASP A 648 25.09 30.38 23.93
CA ASP A 648 25.62 31.53 24.68
C ASP A 648 25.17 31.57 26.14
N GLU A 649 23.90 31.25 26.42
CA GLU A 649 23.39 31.18 27.80
C GLU A 649 24.14 30.13 28.63
N GLU A 650 24.28 28.90 28.11
CA GLU A 650 24.96 27.81 28.83
C GLU A 650 26.45 28.06 28.97
N TYR A 651 27.08 28.65 27.94
CA TYR A 651 28.49 29.08 28.04
C TYR A 651 28.71 30.11 29.14
N LEU A 652 27.89 31.16 29.22
CA LEU A 652 28.03 32.20 30.24
C LEU A 652 27.76 31.64 31.63
N SER A 653 26.82 30.71 31.79
CA SER A 653 26.55 30.02 33.04
C SER A 653 27.76 29.20 33.49
N GLU A 654 28.33 28.37 32.60
CA GLU A 654 29.51 27.54 32.89
C GLU A 654 30.74 28.38 33.20
N LEU A 655 30.97 29.45 32.40
CA LEU A 655 32.08 30.36 32.64
C LEU A 655 31.97 31.05 34.01
N SER A 656 30.79 31.52 34.38
CA SER A 656 30.52 32.12 35.69
C SER A 656 30.79 31.16 36.84
N GLU A 657 30.37 29.90 36.71
CA GLU A 657 30.59 28.87 37.73
C GLU A 657 32.08 28.55 37.90
N ARG A 658 32.82 28.38 36.80
CA ARG A 658 34.27 28.11 36.83
C ARG A 658 35.05 29.29 37.38
N MET A 659 34.67 30.52 37.03
CA MET A 659 35.30 31.72 37.59
C MET A 659 35.03 31.86 39.09
N ALA A 660 33.81 31.58 39.55
CA ALA A 660 33.49 31.57 40.99
C ALA A 660 34.31 30.51 41.74
N THR A 661 34.41 29.28 41.17
CA THR A 661 35.24 28.23 41.75
C THR A 661 36.71 28.61 41.80
N ALA A 662 37.25 29.30 40.79
CA ALA A 662 38.62 29.80 40.79
C ALA A 662 38.87 30.85 41.89
N GLN A 663 37.88 31.68 42.23
CA GLN A 663 37.92 32.66 43.29
C GLN A 663 37.85 32.02 44.69
N ASP A 664 37.05 30.96 44.84
CA ASP A 664 36.87 30.24 46.11
C ASP A 664 38.07 29.33 46.47
N THR A 665 38.91 28.95 45.51
CA THR A 665 40.10 28.10 45.66
C THR A 665 41.33 28.89 46.18
N THR A 666 41.13 29.90 47.00
CA THR A 666 42.22 30.82 47.53
C THR A 666 43.30 30.14 48.29
N ASN A 667 43.17 28.85 48.64
CA ASN A 667 44.18 28.12 49.42
C ASN A 667 45.18 27.31 48.58
N ASN A 668 45.01 27.24 47.24
CA ASN A 668 45.87 26.50 46.32
C ASN A 668 46.03 27.26 45.01
N ASP A 669 47.10 28.01 44.85
CA ASP A 669 47.35 28.80 43.62
C ASP A 669 47.42 27.95 42.37
N CYS A 670 47.86 26.67 42.47
CA CYS A 670 47.87 25.75 41.31
C CYS A 670 46.45 25.37 40.82
N ASP A 671 45.55 25.11 41.75
CA ASP A 671 44.16 24.74 41.40
C ASP A 671 43.39 25.93 40.83
N ALA A 672 43.62 27.13 41.40
CA ALA A 672 43.07 28.36 40.86
C ALA A 672 43.58 28.63 39.43
N LEU A 673 44.85 28.39 39.16
CA LEU A 673 45.48 28.53 37.86
C LEU A 673 44.86 27.52 36.85
N MET A 674 44.67 26.25 37.25
CA MET A 674 44.05 25.24 36.41
C MET A 674 42.59 25.59 36.06
N GLN A 675 41.83 26.14 37.00
CA GLN A 675 40.48 26.66 36.74
C GLN A 675 40.50 27.82 35.75
N LEU A 676 41.42 28.78 35.89
CA LEU A 676 41.55 29.90 34.94
C LEU A 676 41.96 29.40 33.55
N LEU A 677 42.88 28.44 33.45
CA LEU A 677 43.23 27.82 32.17
C LEU A 677 42.01 27.13 31.54
N SER A 678 41.22 26.44 32.35
CA SER A 678 39.99 25.83 31.86
C SER A 678 38.96 26.86 31.34
N CYS A 679 38.92 28.07 31.91
CA CYS A 679 38.11 29.17 31.38
C CYS A 679 38.60 29.68 30.01
N VAL A 680 39.94 29.74 29.83
CA VAL A 680 40.52 30.09 28.52
C VAL A 680 40.20 29.03 27.46
N GLU A 681 40.32 27.77 27.79
CA GLU A 681 39.98 26.66 26.93
C GLU A 681 38.49 26.65 26.59
N LEU A 682 37.62 26.90 27.58
CA LEU A 682 36.17 27.05 27.37
C LEU A 682 35.86 28.16 26.37
N THR A 683 36.53 29.30 26.47
CA THR A 683 36.36 30.41 25.55
C THR A 683 36.80 30.04 24.12
N HIS A 684 37.91 29.31 24.01
CA HIS A 684 38.39 28.83 22.71
C HIS A 684 37.40 27.82 22.08
N HIS A 685 36.91 26.89 22.86
CA HIS A 685 35.85 25.95 22.42
C HIS A 685 34.60 26.64 21.93
N ARG A 686 34.14 27.69 22.64
CA ARG A 686 32.99 28.48 22.18
C ARG A 686 33.27 29.11 20.84
N GLN A 687 34.45 29.75 20.66
CA GLN A 687 34.81 30.37 19.38
C GLN A 687 34.81 29.35 18.24
N GLU A 688 35.37 28.16 18.47
CA GLU A 688 35.41 27.09 17.48
C GLU A 688 33.98 26.60 17.11
N LEU A 689 33.13 26.37 18.12
CA LEU A 689 31.72 25.98 17.88
C LEU A 689 30.93 27.04 17.13
N MET A 690 31.09 28.33 17.46
CA MET A 690 30.40 29.42 16.76
C MET A 690 30.89 29.57 15.32
N GLN A 691 32.16 29.33 15.03
CA GLN A 691 32.67 29.30 13.65
C GLN A 691 32.07 28.12 12.85
N LEU A 692 31.99 26.93 13.44
CA LEU A 692 31.38 25.76 12.84
C LEU A 692 29.87 25.95 12.59
N ASN A 693 29.18 26.57 13.56
CA ASN A 693 27.75 26.86 13.41
C ASN A 693 27.47 27.80 12.20
N LYS A 694 28.29 28.86 12.08
CA LYS A 694 28.18 29.76 10.90
C LYS A 694 28.46 29.07 9.59
N GLN A 695 29.35 28.08 9.54
CA GLN A 695 29.63 27.30 8.32
C GLN A 695 28.53 26.30 7.99
N SER A 696 27.75 25.82 8.98
CA SER A 696 26.66 24.88 8.80
C SER A 696 25.32 25.55 8.46
N THR A 697 25.18 26.85 8.68
CA THR A 697 23.96 27.62 8.44
C THR A 697 23.85 28.15 6.99
N PHE A 698 24.94 28.08 6.23
CA PHE A 698 25.01 28.41 4.80
C PHE A 698 25.11 27.14 3.96
#